data_1489d38dd7720f18f9eb04ae1037d1b0
#
_entry.id   1489d38dd7720f18f9eb04ae1037d1b0
#
_cell.length_a   1.000
_cell.length_b   1.000
_cell.length_c   1.000
_cell.angle_alpha   90.00
_cell.angle_beta   90.00
_cell.angle_gamma   90.00
#
_symmetry.space_group_name_H-M   'P 1'
#
loop_
_entity.id
_entity.type
_entity.pdbx_description
1 polymer ?
#
loop_
_entity_poly.entity_id
_entity_poly.type
_entity_poly.pdbx_seq_one_letter_code
_entity_poly.pdbx_strand_id
1 'polypeptide(L)'
;MKRGILTVLTVWKKELYAGISSPAAWVFLLIFLELISFLSFVVSGVFSYGQADLSPFFGWFPFLFLFLVPALGMPLWSEERRTGVFELSLSFPAKIRELVAGKYLAALTLLICALLLTLPVPLTALYLGEPDKGAIFCGYLGALLLGSVYLAASCFASALSKSQTAGFLFSLVICAFFLVAGMPAVTDALVPYAPQWLMNALSFASFLPHYQTFQRGILDTGDIIYTVTATLFFLYLCTLTLEFASAGTGNIFAPGALSERSTRRAAKRFLLGFCAVFYVFICVNVIASTWKRKADLSSDKAYSLSEDASYFAEKLQKKVSLRLYASRKNPRTPQGVKRYAERIQWLLQDLADVSRGMISLEVLDPEADSNDEDAAAAEGVEAVRLASGDRIYLGISVSHAGKNAVVPFLAQEQENLLEYSVVRAILDVVREKKPKVGVMSAFNVLGTDMKELGKAVTFSGDKVFKPEPPWYVFSVLKESYDLVPVPLNAEKIPEDISALIVLHPAGIRPHTVYALDQYLLKGGRMAIFLDPRSLYATAKMRQEYSYAEKISSDLPPLLKTWGVNYHPDIVAADILHAYRKVHVDRAVTNPAVMLLQNRSLSRKDTVTTPLNLIMLCFASPLPSSPVSGINCEVLASTSRNSQTISAFIADRPDVILRNFAPGGQNLPLLLKLSGSFRTAFPEGSPSGVNKQHLKHSTGKPLVFLAGDSDMLFNDVCVRRSADAYGRMSIVRQNDNTAFLQAVVEQLVSEGNWLSRIRSRLPMTRPLTRYNEMKAKAELAYKERIRHLESSLRESTRKVELIRKAAELAGGVQRLSSSQRQDIARHDQKIEQAKRELREITRKLHADMAKIDTLLRLINLLFVPGAVLLLALGWSFIRFSKKRRRK
;
A
#
# COMPACT_ATOMS: atom_id res chain seq x y z
N MET A 1 -46.44 -21.16 -12.31
CA MET A 1 -45.01 -20.87 -12.19
C MET A 1 -44.17 -21.45 -13.35
N LYS A 2 -44.22 -22.76 -13.67
CA LYS A 2 -43.44 -23.38 -14.76
C LYS A 2 -43.65 -22.75 -16.13
N ARG A 3 -44.88 -22.39 -16.51
CA ARG A 3 -45.23 -21.76 -17.80
C ARG A 3 -44.60 -20.35 -17.98
N GLY A 4 -44.55 -19.54 -16.89
CA GLY A 4 -43.93 -18.20 -16.95
C GLY A 4 -42.44 -18.25 -17.12
N ILE A 5 -41.73 -19.19 -16.43
CA ILE A 5 -40.30 -19.40 -16.60
C ILE A 5 -39.94 -19.83 -18.03
N LEU A 6 -40.77 -20.70 -18.61
CA LEU A 6 -40.58 -21.14 -20.00
C LEU A 6 -40.72 -19.97 -20.99
N THR A 7 -41.72 -19.09 -20.76
CA THR A 7 -41.90 -17.85 -21.56
C THR A 7 -40.68 -16.95 -21.49
N VAL A 8 -40.16 -16.67 -20.26
CA VAL A 8 -38.96 -15.84 -20.06
C VAL A 8 -37.78 -16.44 -20.81
N LEU A 9 -37.55 -17.75 -20.71
CA LEU A 9 -36.42 -18.43 -21.39
C LEU A 9 -36.57 -18.40 -22.92
N THR A 10 -37.81 -18.50 -23.42
CA THR A 10 -38.05 -18.42 -24.87
C THR A 10 -37.75 -17.02 -25.40
N VAL A 11 -38.24 -15.99 -24.69
CA VAL A 11 -37.94 -14.58 -25.04
C VAL A 11 -36.46 -14.31 -24.94
N TRP A 12 -35.79 -14.73 -23.85
CA TRP A 12 -34.35 -14.61 -23.68
C TRP A 12 -33.58 -15.21 -24.85
N LYS A 13 -33.83 -16.46 -25.23
CA LYS A 13 -33.17 -17.11 -26.37
C LYS A 13 -33.41 -16.35 -27.68
N LYS A 14 -34.65 -15.91 -27.96
CA LYS A 14 -34.97 -15.14 -29.15
C LYS A 14 -34.18 -13.84 -29.22
N GLU A 15 -34.22 -13.05 -28.13
CA GLU A 15 -33.59 -11.75 -28.06
C GLU A 15 -32.05 -11.85 -28.06
N LEU A 16 -31.51 -12.84 -27.37
CA LEU A 16 -30.05 -13.11 -27.38
C LEU A 16 -29.56 -13.46 -28.78
N TYR A 17 -30.31 -14.34 -29.49
CA TYR A 17 -29.96 -14.69 -30.87
C TYR A 17 -30.08 -13.50 -31.82
N ALA A 18 -31.09 -12.66 -31.64
CA ALA A 18 -31.28 -11.42 -32.39
C ALA A 18 -30.11 -10.44 -32.11
N GLY A 19 -29.75 -10.28 -30.84
CA GLY A 19 -28.63 -9.42 -30.40
C GLY A 19 -27.28 -9.86 -30.99
N ILE A 20 -26.87 -11.12 -30.82
CA ILE A 20 -25.65 -11.68 -31.42
C ILE A 20 -25.66 -11.59 -32.95
N SER A 21 -26.82 -11.66 -33.56
CA SER A 21 -26.97 -11.52 -35.00
C SER A 21 -26.93 -10.06 -35.48
N SER A 22 -27.02 -9.09 -34.58
CA SER A 22 -26.97 -7.66 -34.89
C SER A 22 -25.54 -7.16 -34.96
N PRO A 23 -25.15 -6.36 -35.96
CA PRO A 23 -23.83 -5.68 -35.96
C PRO A 23 -23.64 -4.77 -34.75
N ALA A 24 -24.68 -4.21 -34.20
CA ALA A 24 -24.62 -3.29 -33.05
C ALA A 24 -24.03 -3.94 -31.81
N ALA A 25 -24.33 -5.23 -31.52
CA ALA A 25 -23.76 -5.93 -30.38
C ALA A 25 -22.24 -6.15 -30.53
N TRP A 26 -21.77 -6.46 -31.73
CA TRP A 26 -20.34 -6.62 -32.00
C TRP A 26 -19.60 -5.29 -31.92
N VAL A 27 -20.18 -4.21 -32.44
CA VAL A 27 -19.64 -2.85 -32.30
C VAL A 27 -19.58 -2.44 -30.84
N PHE A 28 -20.61 -2.72 -30.06
CA PHE A 28 -20.61 -2.49 -28.62
C PHE A 28 -19.45 -3.21 -27.93
N LEU A 29 -19.27 -4.52 -28.18
CA LEU A 29 -18.18 -5.32 -27.60
C LEU A 29 -16.80 -4.77 -27.98
N LEU A 30 -16.60 -4.39 -29.24
CA LEU A 30 -15.35 -3.82 -29.72
C LEU A 30 -15.04 -2.49 -29.04
N ILE A 31 -16.00 -1.57 -29.05
CA ILE A 31 -15.81 -0.24 -28.42
C ILE A 31 -15.55 -0.39 -26.92
N PHE A 32 -16.27 -1.29 -26.25
CA PHE A 32 -16.09 -1.52 -24.83
C PHE A 32 -14.67 -2.03 -24.53
N LEU A 33 -14.21 -3.05 -25.27
CA LEU A 33 -12.89 -3.65 -25.06
C LEU A 33 -11.76 -2.68 -25.40
N GLU A 34 -11.89 -1.91 -26.46
CA GLU A 34 -10.88 -0.90 -26.83
C GLU A 34 -10.80 0.22 -25.81
N LEU A 35 -11.96 0.77 -25.39
CA LEU A 35 -11.98 1.87 -24.44
C LEU A 35 -11.45 1.44 -23.07
N ILE A 36 -11.87 0.27 -22.53
CA ILE A 36 -11.38 -0.18 -21.22
C ILE A 36 -9.88 -0.45 -21.27
N SER A 37 -9.38 -1.06 -22.35
CA SER A 37 -7.95 -1.30 -22.55
C SER A 37 -7.17 -0.01 -22.70
N PHE A 38 -7.65 0.92 -23.54
CA PHE A 38 -7.01 2.23 -23.72
C PHE A 38 -6.92 3.02 -22.41
N LEU A 39 -8.04 3.15 -21.69
CA LEU A 39 -8.08 3.90 -20.42
C LEU A 39 -7.19 3.26 -19.36
N SER A 40 -7.15 1.92 -19.30
CA SER A 40 -6.35 1.21 -18.31
C SER A 40 -4.85 1.26 -18.62
N PHE A 41 -4.44 1.02 -19.84
CA PHE A 41 -3.01 0.88 -20.19
C PHE A 41 -2.36 2.19 -20.64
N VAL A 42 -3.11 3.07 -21.31
CA VAL A 42 -2.55 4.33 -21.84
C VAL A 42 -2.78 5.48 -20.85
N VAL A 43 -4.00 5.63 -20.34
CA VAL A 43 -4.35 6.75 -19.45
C VAL A 43 -3.88 6.48 -18.01
N SER A 44 -4.23 5.32 -17.44
CA SER A 44 -3.89 4.98 -16.06
C SER A 44 -2.55 4.27 -15.89
N GLY A 45 -1.95 3.75 -16.95
CA GLY A 45 -0.66 3.10 -16.91
C GLY A 45 -0.58 1.90 -15.95
N VAL A 46 -1.60 1.01 -15.95
CA VAL A 46 -1.81 -0.07 -14.95
C VAL A 46 -0.55 -0.86 -14.69
N PHE A 47 0.38 -1.13 -15.48
CA PHE A 47 1.62 -1.84 -15.15
C PHE A 47 2.85 -0.91 -15.06
N SER A 48 2.71 0.36 -15.38
CA SER A 48 3.83 1.32 -15.44
C SER A 48 4.45 1.62 -14.07
N TYR A 49 3.65 1.49 -13.01
CA TYR A 49 4.11 1.68 -11.63
C TYR A 49 4.79 0.45 -11.02
N GLY A 50 4.95 -0.64 -11.78
CA GLY A 50 5.59 -1.86 -11.31
C GLY A 50 4.82 -2.62 -10.22
N GLN A 51 3.54 -2.33 -10.05
CA GLN A 51 2.65 -2.96 -9.07
C GLN A 51 1.54 -3.76 -9.77
N ALA A 52 1.19 -4.91 -9.18
CA ALA A 52 0.10 -5.77 -9.64
C ALA A 52 -1.26 -5.31 -9.05
N ASP A 53 -1.54 -4.00 -9.12
CA ASP A 53 -2.80 -3.40 -8.68
C ASP A 53 -3.72 -3.15 -9.88
N LEU A 54 -4.93 -3.73 -9.83
CA LEU A 54 -5.98 -3.57 -10.83
C LEU A 54 -7.07 -2.55 -10.42
N SER A 55 -6.88 -1.83 -9.31
CA SER A 55 -7.82 -0.79 -8.88
C SER A 55 -8.05 0.27 -9.96
N PRO A 56 -7.02 0.76 -10.71
CA PRO A 56 -7.23 1.69 -11.80
C PRO A 56 -8.03 1.10 -12.98
N PHE A 57 -7.90 -0.20 -13.25
CA PHE A 57 -8.68 -0.90 -14.27
C PHE A 57 -10.18 -0.92 -13.88
N PHE A 58 -10.50 -1.34 -12.67
CA PHE A 58 -11.88 -1.36 -12.19
C PHE A 58 -12.47 0.04 -12.03
N GLY A 59 -11.66 1.05 -11.74
CA GLY A 59 -12.09 2.44 -11.58
C GLY A 59 -12.76 3.04 -12.81
N TRP A 60 -12.50 2.51 -14.00
CA TRP A 60 -13.11 3.00 -15.25
C TRP A 60 -14.49 2.45 -15.56
N PHE A 61 -14.91 1.31 -14.98
CA PHE A 61 -16.20 0.69 -15.29
C PHE A 61 -17.40 1.62 -15.06
N PRO A 62 -17.53 2.37 -13.95
CA PRO A 62 -18.66 3.25 -13.73
C PRO A 62 -18.82 4.30 -14.85
N PHE A 63 -17.71 4.84 -15.34
CA PHE A 63 -17.72 5.86 -16.40
C PHE A 63 -17.98 5.26 -17.78
N LEU A 64 -17.40 4.11 -18.09
CA LEU A 64 -17.66 3.42 -19.35
C LEU A 64 -19.09 2.92 -19.44
N PHE A 65 -19.62 2.35 -18.37
CA PHE A 65 -20.99 1.87 -18.32
C PHE A 65 -22.00 2.99 -18.45
N LEU A 66 -21.68 4.21 -18.02
CA LEU A 66 -22.54 5.39 -18.17
C LEU A 66 -22.97 5.63 -19.61
N PHE A 67 -22.08 5.36 -20.57
CA PHE A 67 -22.34 5.58 -22.00
C PHE A 67 -22.71 4.28 -22.72
N LEU A 68 -22.00 3.20 -22.45
CA LEU A 68 -22.10 1.97 -23.23
C LEU A 68 -23.31 1.11 -22.84
N VAL A 69 -23.68 1.06 -21.56
CA VAL A 69 -24.86 0.29 -21.13
C VAL A 69 -26.18 0.93 -21.61
N PRO A 70 -26.36 2.27 -21.55
CA PRO A 70 -27.50 2.93 -22.21
C PRO A 70 -27.58 2.64 -23.71
N ALA A 71 -26.46 2.57 -24.43
CA ALA A 71 -26.49 2.23 -25.86
C ALA A 71 -26.96 0.79 -26.11
N LEU A 72 -26.64 -0.15 -25.19
CA LEU A 72 -27.15 -1.52 -25.24
C LEU A 72 -28.64 -1.60 -24.89
N GLY A 73 -29.11 -0.79 -23.94
CA GLY A 73 -30.49 -0.79 -23.44
C GLY A 73 -31.50 -0.02 -24.30
N MET A 74 -31.04 0.99 -25.06
CA MET A 74 -31.92 1.90 -25.80
C MET A 74 -32.87 1.22 -26.81
N PRO A 75 -32.44 0.17 -27.55
CA PRO A 75 -33.32 -0.43 -28.56
C PRO A 75 -34.38 -1.41 -27.98
N LEU A 76 -34.22 -1.84 -26.72
CA LEU A 76 -35.01 -2.94 -26.14
C LEU A 76 -36.53 -2.75 -26.24
N TRP A 77 -37.00 -1.52 -26.06
CA TRP A 77 -38.44 -1.18 -26.14
C TRP A 77 -38.74 -0.08 -27.13
N SER A 78 -37.88 0.91 -27.29
CA SER A 78 -38.14 2.08 -28.13
C SER A 78 -38.36 1.70 -29.60
N GLU A 79 -37.57 0.72 -30.10
CA GLU A 79 -37.73 0.25 -31.48
C GLU A 79 -38.99 -0.54 -31.70
N GLU A 80 -39.39 -1.44 -30.80
CA GLU A 80 -40.65 -2.19 -30.88
C GLU A 80 -41.87 -1.27 -30.79
N ARG A 81 -41.80 -0.24 -29.95
CA ARG A 81 -42.87 0.77 -29.84
C ARG A 81 -42.94 1.67 -31.08
N ARG A 82 -41.80 1.92 -31.74
CA ARG A 82 -41.77 2.70 -32.99
C ARG A 82 -42.38 1.92 -34.17
N THR A 83 -42.09 0.64 -34.25
CA THR A 83 -42.46 -0.26 -35.35
C THR A 83 -43.84 -0.91 -35.16
N GLY A 84 -44.53 -0.73 -34.03
CA GLY A 84 -45.79 -1.36 -33.71
C GLY A 84 -45.70 -2.85 -33.33
N VAL A 85 -44.49 -3.38 -33.23
CA VAL A 85 -44.24 -4.78 -32.82
C VAL A 85 -44.60 -5.02 -31.35
N PHE A 86 -44.62 -3.96 -30.55
CA PHE A 86 -45.03 -4.04 -29.14
C PHE A 86 -46.50 -4.45 -29.02
N GLU A 87 -47.38 -3.85 -29.81
CA GLU A 87 -48.84 -4.19 -29.83
C GLU A 87 -49.04 -5.64 -30.27
N LEU A 88 -48.27 -6.12 -31.24
CA LEU A 88 -48.28 -7.51 -31.65
C LEU A 88 -47.80 -8.44 -30.54
N SER A 89 -46.76 -8.02 -29.79
CA SER A 89 -46.22 -8.79 -28.66
C SER A 89 -47.23 -8.95 -27.52
N LEU A 90 -48.17 -8.01 -27.36
CA LEU A 90 -49.26 -8.09 -26.38
C LEU A 90 -50.36 -9.07 -26.77
N SER A 91 -50.48 -9.45 -28.05
CA SER A 91 -51.42 -10.48 -28.50
C SER A 91 -51.03 -11.90 -28.10
N PHE A 92 -49.77 -12.14 -27.72
CA PHE A 92 -49.32 -13.43 -27.23
C PHE A 92 -49.74 -13.67 -25.78
N PRO A 93 -49.91 -14.91 -25.33
CA PRO A 93 -50.30 -15.25 -23.95
C PRO A 93 -49.13 -15.12 -22.98
N ALA A 94 -48.42 -13.99 -23.02
CA ALA A 94 -47.29 -13.65 -22.19
C ALA A 94 -47.59 -12.40 -21.35
N LYS A 95 -47.19 -12.41 -20.09
CA LYS A 95 -47.33 -11.22 -19.23
C LYS A 95 -46.21 -10.23 -19.54
N ILE A 96 -46.50 -8.92 -19.48
CA ILE A 96 -45.50 -7.85 -19.75
C ILE A 96 -44.24 -8.05 -18.90
N ARG A 97 -44.37 -8.42 -17.63
CA ARG A 97 -43.24 -8.71 -16.75
C ARG A 97 -42.35 -9.86 -17.23
N GLU A 98 -42.90 -10.86 -17.91
CA GLU A 98 -42.14 -11.99 -18.47
C GLU A 98 -41.36 -11.56 -19.71
N LEU A 99 -41.93 -10.65 -20.52
CA LEU A 99 -41.26 -10.03 -21.66
C LEU A 99 -40.09 -9.13 -21.19
N VAL A 100 -40.37 -8.28 -20.19
CA VAL A 100 -39.31 -7.41 -19.59
C VAL A 100 -38.16 -8.23 -19.05
N ALA A 101 -38.45 -9.26 -18.26
CA ALA A 101 -37.41 -10.13 -17.70
C ALA A 101 -36.62 -10.85 -18.79
N GLY A 102 -37.26 -11.39 -19.83
CA GLY A 102 -36.58 -12.08 -20.93
C GLY A 102 -35.64 -11.17 -21.74
N LYS A 103 -36.09 -9.96 -22.07
CA LYS A 103 -35.25 -8.96 -22.79
C LYS A 103 -34.10 -8.47 -21.94
N TYR A 104 -34.37 -8.15 -20.68
CA TYR A 104 -33.33 -7.73 -19.73
C TYR A 104 -32.24 -8.81 -19.56
N LEU A 105 -32.63 -10.09 -19.38
CA LEU A 105 -31.69 -11.19 -19.26
C LEU A 105 -30.85 -11.39 -20.54
N ALA A 106 -31.42 -11.16 -21.72
CA ALA A 106 -30.67 -11.24 -22.97
C ALA A 106 -29.57 -10.17 -23.05
N ALA A 107 -29.91 -8.91 -22.72
CA ALA A 107 -28.96 -7.81 -22.69
C ALA A 107 -27.90 -7.98 -21.56
N LEU A 108 -28.32 -8.49 -20.38
CA LEU A 108 -27.41 -8.82 -19.28
C LEU A 108 -26.40 -9.92 -19.69
N THR A 109 -26.83 -10.91 -20.47
CA THR A 109 -25.94 -11.94 -21.00
C THR A 109 -24.87 -11.35 -21.91
N LEU A 110 -25.19 -10.37 -22.75
CA LEU A 110 -24.22 -9.65 -23.57
C LEU A 110 -23.23 -8.86 -22.71
N LEU A 111 -23.69 -8.23 -21.64
CA LEU A 111 -22.82 -7.52 -20.67
C LEU A 111 -21.88 -8.49 -19.96
N ILE A 112 -22.38 -9.66 -19.53
CA ILE A 112 -21.53 -10.72 -18.94
C ILE A 112 -20.46 -11.18 -19.94
N CYS A 113 -20.82 -11.38 -21.20
CA CYS A 113 -19.86 -11.73 -22.25
C CYS A 113 -18.80 -10.62 -22.42
N ALA A 114 -19.19 -9.34 -22.39
CA ALA A 114 -18.27 -8.23 -22.45
C ALA A 114 -17.28 -8.25 -21.28
N LEU A 115 -17.74 -8.46 -20.05
CA LEU A 115 -16.92 -8.58 -18.85
C LEU A 115 -15.97 -9.78 -18.93
N LEU A 116 -16.44 -10.95 -19.38
CA LEU A 116 -15.59 -12.14 -19.54
C LEU A 116 -14.47 -11.93 -20.55
N LEU A 117 -14.71 -11.15 -21.60
CA LEU A 117 -13.70 -10.82 -22.61
C LEU A 117 -12.61 -9.88 -22.06
N THR A 118 -12.78 -9.25 -20.91
CA THR A 118 -11.74 -8.45 -20.23
C THR A 118 -10.84 -9.29 -19.33
N LEU A 119 -11.11 -10.58 -19.09
CA LEU A 119 -10.31 -11.48 -18.22
C LEU A 119 -8.82 -11.60 -18.61
N PRO A 120 -8.38 -11.43 -19.86
CA PRO A 120 -6.96 -11.40 -20.18
C PRO A 120 -6.16 -10.37 -19.38
N VAL A 121 -6.76 -9.23 -18.97
CA VAL A 121 -6.08 -8.20 -18.17
C VAL A 121 -5.65 -8.73 -16.80
N PRO A 122 -6.56 -9.26 -15.94
CA PRO A 122 -6.14 -9.87 -14.67
C PRO A 122 -5.27 -11.12 -14.87
N LEU A 123 -5.46 -11.90 -15.94
CA LEU A 123 -4.57 -13.04 -16.24
C LEU A 123 -3.14 -12.56 -16.53
N THR A 124 -2.98 -11.46 -17.25
CA THR A 124 -1.67 -10.82 -17.46
C THR A 124 -1.06 -10.35 -16.14
N ALA A 125 -1.86 -9.74 -15.25
CA ALA A 125 -1.40 -9.34 -13.93
C ALA A 125 -0.95 -10.54 -13.07
N LEU A 126 -1.69 -11.66 -13.10
CA LEU A 126 -1.33 -12.93 -12.43
C LEU A 126 -0.05 -13.56 -12.99
N TYR A 127 0.19 -13.40 -14.30
CA TYR A 127 1.42 -13.87 -14.93
C TYR A 127 2.64 -13.03 -14.54
N LEU A 128 2.48 -11.72 -14.44
CA LEU A 128 3.56 -10.77 -14.16
C LEU A 128 3.89 -10.64 -12.67
N GLY A 129 2.93 -10.92 -11.77
CA GLY A 129 3.08 -10.75 -10.33
C GLY A 129 2.02 -11.50 -9.54
N GLU A 130 1.81 -11.10 -8.30
CA GLU A 130 0.82 -11.69 -7.39
C GLU A 130 -0.27 -10.66 -7.02
N PRO A 131 -1.25 -10.37 -7.92
CA PRO A 131 -2.34 -9.45 -7.61
C PRO A 131 -3.30 -10.05 -6.58
N ASP A 132 -4.12 -9.19 -5.98
CA ASP A 132 -5.18 -9.61 -5.06
C ASP A 132 -6.32 -10.32 -5.79
N LYS A 133 -6.41 -11.64 -5.62
CA LYS A 133 -7.42 -12.48 -6.27
C LYS A 133 -8.83 -12.17 -5.74
N GLY A 134 -8.95 -11.86 -4.45
CA GLY A 134 -10.22 -11.51 -3.84
C GLY A 134 -10.74 -10.17 -4.32
N ALA A 135 -9.88 -9.16 -4.40
CA ALA A 135 -10.22 -7.86 -4.96
C ALA A 135 -10.62 -7.95 -6.44
N ILE A 136 -9.93 -8.81 -7.24
CA ILE A 136 -10.30 -9.07 -8.64
C ILE A 136 -11.70 -9.68 -8.72
N PHE A 137 -11.98 -10.72 -7.94
CA PHE A 137 -13.30 -11.38 -7.94
C PHE A 137 -14.41 -10.40 -7.56
N CYS A 138 -14.24 -9.68 -6.44
CA CYS A 138 -15.20 -8.67 -5.99
C CYS A 138 -15.38 -7.53 -6.99
N GLY A 139 -14.28 -7.08 -7.63
CA GLY A 139 -14.30 -6.06 -8.66
C GLY A 139 -15.17 -6.44 -9.87
N TYR A 140 -15.04 -7.69 -10.36
CA TYR A 140 -15.91 -8.21 -11.43
C TYR A 140 -17.36 -8.37 -10.99
N LEU A 141 -17.59 -8.86 -9.76
CA LEU A 141 -18.94 -8.96 -9.21
C LEU A 141 -19.59 -7.57 -9.07
N GLY A 142 -18.86 -6.60 -8.55
CA GLY A 142 -19.29 -5.21 -8.45
C GLY A 142 -19.58 -4.60 -9.83
N ALA A 143 -18.73 -4.84 -10.83
CA ALA A 143 -18.96 -4.37 -12.20
C ALA A 143 -20.22 -5.00 -12.81
N LEU A 144 -20.45 -6.29 -12.58
CA LEU A 144 -21.67 -6.97 -13.01
C LEU A 144 -22.93 -6.37 -12.35
N LEU A 145 -22.88 -6.17 -11.03
CA LEU A 145 -23.99 -5.60 -10.27
C LEU A 145 -24.29 -4.15 -10.71
N LEU A 146 -23.26 -3.31 -10.83
CA LEU A 146 -23.40 -1.94 -11.33
C LEU A 146 -23.96 -1.91 -12.74
N GLY A 147 -23.41 -2.72 -13.64
CA GLY A 147 -23.90 -2.82 -15.01
C GLY A 147 -25.34 -3.32 -15.08
N SER A 148 -25.77 -4.21 -14.17
CA SER A 148 -27.14 -4.69 -14.07
C SER A 148 -28.13 -3.58 -13.71
N VAL A 149 -27.76 -2.67 -12.79
CA VAL A 149 -28.58 -1.50 -12.42
C VAL A 149 -28.66 -0.52 -13.58
N TYR A 150 -27.52 -0.19 -14.22
CA TYR A 150 -27.51 0.71 -15.38
C TYR A 150 -28.37 0.16 -16.54
N LEU A 151 -28.28 -1.15 -16.78
CA LEU A 151 -29.10 -1.81 -17.80
C LEU A 151 -30.58 -1.78 -17.46
N ALA A 152 -30.97 -1.99 -16.20
CA ALA A 152 -32.33 -1.90 -15.75
C ALA A 152 -32.89 -0.46 -15.87
N ALA A 153 -32.12 0.54 -15.50
CA ALA A 153 -32.44 1.95 -15.70
C ALA A 153 -32.58 2.29 -17.19
N SER A 154 -31.73 1.73 -18.03
CA SER A 154 -31.79 1.91 -19.50
C SER A 154 -33.02 1.23 -20.10
N CYS A 155 -33.40 0.06 -19.61
CA CYS A 155 -34.60 -0.65 -20.00
C CYS A 155 -35.85 0.20 -19.67
N PHE A 156 -35.89 0.80 -18.48
CA PHE A 156 -36.96 1.73 -18.09
C PHE A 156 -37.00 2.97 -18.98
N ALA A 157 -35.87 3.62 -19.22
CA ALA A 157 -35.75 4.80 -20.07
C ALA A 157 -36.18 4.52 -21.52
N SER A 158 -35.83 3.33 -22.04
CA SER A 158 -36.26 2.86 -23.37
C SER A 158 -37.79 2.69 -23.46
N ALA A 159 -38.41 2.23 -22.36
CA ALA A 159 -39.86 2.09 -22.29
C ALA A 159 -40.61 3.43 -22.26
N LEU A 160 -39.97 4.52 -21.80
CA LEU A 160 -40.58 5.87 -21.77
C LEU A 160 -40.69 6.52 -23.16
N SER A 161 -39.86 6.13 -24.13
CA SER A 161 -39.73 6.80 -25.42
C SER A 161 -40.01 5.87 -26.60
N LYS A 162 -40.54 6.43 -27.68
CA LYS A 162 -40.64 5.77 -29.00
C LYS A 162 -39.39 6.01 -29.86
N SER A 163 -38.47 6.92 -29.44
CA SER A 163 -37.24 7.23 -30.13
C SER A 163 -36.05 6.59 -29.40
N GLN A 164 -35.20 5.88 -30.14
CA GLN A 164 -33.97 5.29 -29.56
C GLN A 164 -33.04 6.37 -28.97
N THR A 165 -32.87 7.51 -29.68
CA THR A 165 -32.05 8.63 -29.22
C THR A 165 -32.60 9.25 -27.92
N ALA A 166 -33.91 9.45 -27.82
CA ALA A 166 -34.50 9.96 -26.58
C ALA A 166 -34.39 8.95 -25.44
N GLY A 167 -34.56 7.63 -25.70
CA GLY A 167 -34.32 6.57 -24.73
C GLY A 167 -32.88 6.53 -24.22
N PHE A 168 -31.93 6.71 -25.12
CA PHE A 168 -30.53 6.84 -24.76
C PHE A 168 -30.26 8.04 -23.85
N LEU A 169 -30.72 9.23 -24.22
CA LEU A 169 -30.54 10.46 -23.43
C LEU A 169 -31.17 10.36 -22.04
N PHE A 170 -32.40 9.84 -21.94
CA PHE A 170 -33.07 9.62 -20.65
C PHE A 170 -32.25 8.63 -19.78
N SER A 171 -31.79 7.56 -20.38
CA SER A 171 -30.95 6.58 -19.69
C SER A 171 -29.65 7.21 -19.18
N LEU A 172 -28.99 7.96 -20.04
CA LEU A 172 -27.73 8.68 -19.70
C LEU A 172 -27.95 9.64 -18.52
N VAL A 173 -29.02 10.43 -18.55
CA VAL A 173 -29.34 11.39 -17.48
C VAL A 173 -29.64 10.67 -16.16
N ILE A 174 -30.40 9.58 -16.18
CA ILE A 174 -30.69 8.80 -14.98
C ILE A 174 -29.41 8.20 -14.40
N CYS A 175 -28.62 7.51 -15.22
CA CYS A 175 -27.39 6.87 -14.78
C CYS A 175 -26.33 7.91 -14.31
N ALA A 176 -26.22 9.05 -15.02
CA ALA A 176 -25.34 10.14 -14.64
C ALA A 176 -25.73 10.76 -13.30
N PHE A 177 -27.03 10.96 -13.06
CA PHE A 177 -27.49 11.48 -11.78
C PHE A 177 -27.05 10.59 -10.62
N PHE A 178 -27.29 9.28 -10.69
CA PHE A 178 -26.90 8.35 -9.62
C PHE A 178 -25.38 8.14 -9.50
N LEU A 179 -24.62 8.32 -10.58
CA LEU A 179 -23.16 8.27 -10.53
C LEU A 179 -22.58 9.52 -9.88
N VAL A 180 -23.00 10.70 -10.39
CA VAL A 180 -22.44 12.01 -10.02
C VAL A 180 -22.86 12.42 -8.61
N ALA A 181 -24.07 12.03 -8.16
CA ALA A 181 -24.58 12.32 -6.82
C ALA A 181 -23.66 11.88 -5.67
N GLY A 182 -22.83 10.85 -5.86
CA GLY A 182 -21.88 10.36 -4.87
C GLY A 182 -20.42 10.68 -5.15
N MET A 183 -20.14 11.45 -6.19
CA MET A 183 -18.76 11.87 -6.47
C MET A 183 -18.28 12.91 -5.43
N PRO A 184 -17.09 12.74 -4.83
CA PRO A 184 -16.56 13.68 -3.85
C PRO A 184 -16.56 15.14 -4.36
N ALA A 185 -16.15 15.35 -5.61
CA ALA A 185 -16.11 16.69 -6.19
C ALA A 185 -17.48 17.41 -6.20
N VAL A 186 -18.56 16.64 -6.38
CA VAL A 186 -19.94 17.19 -6.40
C VAL A 186 -20.49 17.34 -4.99
N THR A 187 -20.28 16.33 -4.15
CA THR A 187 -20.72 16.39 -2.77
C THR A 187 -20.02 17.51 -2.01
N ASP A 188 -18.71 17.66 -2.18
CA ASP A 188 -17.95 18.71 -1.51
C ASP A 188 -18.34 20.11 -2.01
N ALA A 189 -18.67 20.26 -3.29
CA ALA A 189 -19.18 21.52 -3.85
C ALA A 189 -20.59 21.87 -3.34
N LEU A 190 -21.44 20.88 -3.07
CA LEU A 190 -22.80 21.09 -2.58
C LEU A 190 -22.88 21.28 -1.06
N VAL A 191 -21.91 20.80 -0.30
CA VAL A 191 -21.85 20.88 1.16
C VAL A 191 -22.15 22.29 1.71
N PRO A 192 -21.65 23.43 1.15
CA PRO A 192 -21.92 24.75 1.67
C PRO A 192 -23.38 25.22 1.48
N TYR A 193 -24.11 24.61 0.54
CA TYR A 193 -25.44 25.09 0.11
C TYR A 193 -26.58 24.13 0.46
N ALA A 194 -26.29 22.85 0.65
CA ALA A 194 -27.31 21.81 0.83
C ALA A 194 -27.42 21.35 2.30
N PRO A 195 -28.64 21.14 2.82
CA PRO A 195 -28.82 20.59 4.16
C PRO A 195 -28.30 19.16 4.28
N GLN A 196 -27.84 18.80 5.47
CA GLN A 196 -27.20 17.49 5.75
C GLN A 196 -28.05 16.27 5.34
N TRP A 197 -29.38 16.34 5.57
CA TRP A 197 -30.28 15.25 5.18
C TRP A 197 -30.29 15.00 3.67
N LEU A 198 -30.16 16.05 2.86
CA LEU A 198 -30.10 15.94 1.40
C LEU A 198 -28.76 15.32 0.96
N MET A 199 -27.67 15.73 1.59
CA MET A 199 -26.35 15.15 1.33
C MET A 199 -26.29 13.66 1.66
N ASN A 200 -26.88 13.28 2.80
CA ASN A 200 -26.98 11.87 3.18
C ASN A 200 -27.86 11.08 2.19
N ALA A 201 -28.99 11.66 1.74
CA ALA A 201 -29.86 11.02 0.75
C ALA A 201 -29.17 10.86 -0.62
N LEU A 202 -28.43 11.86 -1.09
CA LEU A 202 -27.68 11.81 -2.34
C LEU A 202 -26.54 10.75 -2.26
N SER A 203 -25.79 10.74 -1.17
CA SER A 203 -24.73 9.77 -0.95
C SER A 203 -25.27 8.33 -0.88
N PHE A 204 -26.42 8.12 -0.22
CA PHE A 204 -27.09 6.83 -0.14
C PHE A 204 -27.66 6.39 -1.49
N ALA A 205 -28.21 7.30 -2.29
CA ALA A 205 -28.77 6.98 -3.59
C ALA A 205 -27.71 6.68 -4.66
N SER A 206 -26.47 7.13 -4.45
CA SER A 206 -25.41 6.97 -5.46
C SER A 206 -24.92 5.54 -5.58
N PHE A 207 -24.68 5.09 -6.84
CA PHE A 207 -24.11 3.78 -7.14
C PHE A 207 -22.60 3.69 -6.87
N LEU A 208 -21.89 4.83 -6.88
CA LEU A 208 -20.42 4.87 -6.82
C LEU A 208 -19.84 4.36 -5.49
N PRO A 209 -20.34 4.79 -4.31
CA PRO A 209 -19.82 4.29 -3.03
C PRO A 209 -19.99 2.78 -2.87
N HIS A 210 -21.16 2.25 -3.26
CA HIS A 210 -21.45 0.80 -3.21
C HIS A 210 -20.50 0.02 -4.12
N TYR A 211 -20.21 0.53 -5.33
CA TYR A 211 -19.26 -0.10 -6.24
C TYR A 211 -17.82 -0.08 -5.71
N GLN A 212 -17.40 1.04 -5.08
CA GLN A 212 -16.06 1.16 -4.52
C GLN A 212 -15.78 0.15 -3.39
N THR A 213 -16.80 -0.27 -2.64
CA THR A 213 -16.69 -1.34 -1.63
C THR A 213 -16.28 -2.65 -2.29
N PHE A 214 -16.93 -3.04 -3.39
CA PHE A 214 -16.56 -4.25 -4.15
C PHE A 214 -15.14 -4.14 -4.74
N GLN A 215 -14.77 -2.98 -5.26
CA GLN A 215 -13.44 -2.74 -5.83
C GLN A 215 -12.31 -2.97 -4.80
N ARG A 216 -12.58 -2.75 -3.52
CA ARG A 216 -11.65 -3.00 -2.41
C ARG A 216 -11.58 -4.48 -1.98
N GLY A 217 -12.38 -5.36 -2.56
CA GLY A 217 -12.43 -6.77 -2.18
C GLY A 217 -13.38 -7.09 -1.03
N ILE A 218 -14.26 -6.17 -0.66
CA ILE A 218 -15.24 -6.32 0.41
C ILE A 218 -16.61 -6.68 -0.18
N LEU A 219 -17.23 -7.74 0.33
CA LEU A 219 -18.63 -8.06 0.09
C LEU A 219 -19.47 -7.56 1.28
N ASP A 220 -20.19 -6.46 1.08
CA ASP A 220 -21.19 -5.98 2.05
C ASP A 220 -22.58 -6.43 1.62
N THR A 221 -23.31 -7.08 2.53
CA THR A 221 -24.69 -7.52 2.26
C THR A 221 -25.60 -6.34 1.94
N GLY A 222 -25.38 -5.17 2.54
CA GLY A 222 -26.12 -3.95 2.25
C GLY A 222 -25.96 -3.50 0.81
N ASP A 223 -24.72 -3.51 0.29
CA ASP A 223 -24.40 -3.10 -1.08
C ASP A 223 -25.01 -4.06 -2.12
N ILE A 224 -24.98 -5.37 -1.83
CA ILE A 224 -25.65 -6.38 -2.68
C ILE A 224 -27.16 -6.18 -2.69
N ILE A 225 -27.79 -6.01 -1.53
CA ILE A 225 -29.23 -5.78 -1.42
C ILE A 225 -29.62 -4.49 -2.13
N TYR A 226 -28.83 -3.42 -1.95
CA TYR A 226 -29.08 -2.15 -2.64
C TYR A 226 -29.06 -2.32 -4.17
N THR A 227 -28.03 -2.92 -4.73
CA THR A 227 -27.91 -3.08 -6.19
C THR A 227 -28.99 -4.00 -6.76
N VAL A 228 -29.33 -5.08 -6.08
CA VAL A 228 -30.40 -5.99 -6.49
C VAL A 228 -31.76 -5.30 -6.42
N THR A 229 -32.05 -4.61 -5.31
CA THR A 229 -33.33 -3.89 -5.14
C THR A 229 -33.46 -2.73 -6.11
N ALA A 230 -32.38 -1.99 -6.41
CA ALA A 230 -32.36 -0.94 -7.43
C ALA A 230 -32.64 -1.51 -8.84
N THR A 231 -32.02 -2.66 -9.17
CA THR A 231 -32.31 -3.37 -10.43
C THR A 231 -33.79 -3.74 -10.54
N LEU A 232 -34.35 -4.36 -9.51
CA LEU A 232 -35.75 -4.75 -9.47
C LEU A 232 -36.69 -3.55 -9.52
N PHE A 233 -36.33 -2.46 -8.86
CA PHE A 233 -37.05 -1.19 -8.88
C PHE A 233 -37.18 -0.65 -10.30
N PHE A 234 -36.08 -0.52 -11.05
CA PHE A 234 -36.13 -0.02 -12.42
C PHE A 234 -36.85 -0.98 -13.38
N LEU A 235 -36.70 -2.29 -13.23
CA LEU A 235 -37.42 -3.28 -14.03
C LEU A 235 -38.94 -3.25 -13.77
N TYR A 236 -39.34 -3.03 -12.53
CA TYR A 236 -40.73 -2.85 -12.19
C TYR A 236 -41.29 -1.55 -12.74
N LEU A 237 -40.55 -0.44 -12.68
CA LEU A 237 -40.91 0.82 -13.33
C LEU A 237 -41.05 0.66 -14.84
N CYS A 238 -40.19 -0.10 -15.49
CA CYS A 238 -40.31 -0.46 -16.90
C CYS A 238 -41.62 -1.19 -17.16
N THR A 239 -41.96 -2.17 -16.32
CA THR A 239 -43.23 -2.91 -16.45
C THR A 239 -44.47 -2.01 -16.31
N LEU A 240 -44.50 -1.15 -15.28
CA LEU A 240 -45.60 -0.17 -15.08
C LEU A 240 -45.76 0.79 -16.26
N THR A 241 -44.63 1.24 -16.83
CA THR A 241 -44.62 2.13 -17.99
C THR A 241 -45.22 1.46 -19.23
N LEU A 242 -44.87 0.21 -19.46
CA LEU A 242 -45.38 -0.58 -20.57
C LEU A 242 -46.88 -0.95 -20.37
N GLU A 243 -47.29 -1.27 -19.13
CA GLU A 243 -48.71 -1.48 -18.79
C GLU A 243 -49.53 -0.21 -18.99
N PHE A 244 -48.98 0.94 -18.64
CA PHE A 244 -49.65 2.22 -18.92
C PHE A 244 -49.74 2.48 -20.43
N ALA A 245 -48.69 2.23 -21.19
CA ALA A 245 -48.67 2.40 -22.63
C ALA A 245 -49.64 1.46 -23.35
N SER A 246 -49.80 0.21 -22.83
CA SER A 246 -50.77 -0.78 -23.39
C SER A 246 -52.25 -0.42 -23.18
N ALA A 247 -52.54 0.43 -22.19
CA ALA A 247 -53.87 0.93 -21.93
C ALA A 247 -54.39 1.99 -22.97
N GLY A 248 -53.69 2.16 -24.09
CA GLY A 248 -54.07 3.06 -25.18
C GLY A 248 -53.76 4.53 -24.95
N THR A 249 -53.06 4.88 -23.91
CA THR A 249 -52.82 6.24 -23.45
C THR A 249 -51.60 6.93 -24.10
N GLY A 250 -50.90 6.25 -24.98
CA GLY A 250 -49.74 6.77 -25.72
C GLY A 250 -48.53 7.10 -24.86
N ASN A 251 -48.31 8.34 -24.54
CA ASN A 251 -47.15 8.79 -23.76
C ASN A 251 -47.63 9.48 -22.48
N ILE A 252 -47.05 9.11 -21.32
CA ILE A 252 -47.38 9.68 -20.01
C ILE A 252 -47.19 11.22 -20.00
N PHE A 253 -46.21 11.73 -20.78
CA PHE A 253 -45.85 13.14 -20.86
C PHE A 253 -46.55 13.88 -22.03
N ALA A 254 -47.50 13.27 -22.73
CA ALA A 254 -48.18 13.95 -23.81
C ALA A 254 -49.20 14.99 -23.28
N PRO A 255 -49.22 16.23 -23.86
CA PRO A 255 -50.21 17.21 -23.50
C PRO A 255 -51.64 16.66 -23.75
N GLY A 256 -52.51 16.69 -22.73
CA GLY A 256 -53.89 16.18 -22.84
C GLY A 256 -54.09 14.70 -22.47
N ALA A 257 -53.00 13.95 -22.19
CA ALA A 257 -53.10 12.52 -21.82
C ALA A 257 -54.01 12.23 -20.59
N LEU A 258 -54.34 13.20 -19.77
CA LEU A 258 -55.11 13.07 -18.53
C LEU A 258 -56.60 13.45 -18.69
N SER A 259 -57.06 13.73 -19.90
CA SER A 259 -58.46 14.19 -20.12
C SER A 259 -59.51 13.07 -20.09
N GLU A 260 -59.13 11.83 -20.49
CA GLU A 260 -60.07 10.70 -20.49
C GLU A 260 -60.10 9.94 -19.15
N ARG A 261 -61.30 9.42 -18.75
CA ARG A 261 -61.47 8.66 -17.49
C ARG A 261 -60.63 7.38 -17.43
N SER A 262 -60.40 6.70 -18.57
CA SER A 262 -59.56 5.51 -18.70
C SER A 262 -58.10 5.83 -18.36
N THR A 263 -57.60 6.93 -18.89
CA THR A 263 -56.21 7.41 -18.70
C THR A 263 -55.94 7.84 -17.27
N ARG A 264 -56.93 8.51 -16.63
CA ARG A 264 -56.82 8.88 -15.20
C ARG A 264 -56.73 7.66 -14.29
N ARG A 265 -57.45 6.57 -14.59
CA ARG A 265 -57.34 5.31 -13.82
C ARG A 265 -55.99 4.65 -14.02
N ALA A 266 -55.44 4.62 -15.24
CA ALA A 266 -54.15 4.08 -15.55
C ALA A 266 -53.01 4.92 -14.89
N ALA A 267 -53.10 6.28 -14.93
CA ALA A 267 -52.20 7.17 -14.27
C ALA A 267 -52.22 7.01 -12.75
N LYS A 268 -53.41 6.88 -12.14
CA LYS A 268 -53.49 6.58 -10.70
C LYS A 268 -52.82 5.24 -10.33
N ARG A 269 -53.03 4.18 -11.13
CA ARG A 269 -52.35 2.88 -10.91
C ARG A 269 -50.84 3.01 -11.05
N PHE A 270 -50.36 3.76 -12.05
CA PHE A 270 -48.94 4.01 -12.23
C PHE A 270 -48.33 4.75 -11.02
N LEU A 271 -48.98 5.85 -10.59
CA LEU A 271 -48.52 6.64 -9.46
C LEU A 271 -48.54 5.83 -8.15
N LEU A 272 -49.65 5.11 -7.89
CA LEU A 272 -49.73 4.22 -6.72
C LEU A 272 -48.65 3.10 -6.75
N GLY A 273 -48.48 2.48 -7.92
CA GLY A 273 -47.45 1.46 -8.11
C GLY A 273 -46.04 2.03 -7.93
N PHE A 274 -45.76 3.21 -8.46
CA PHE A 274 -44.50 3.93 -8.25
C PHE A 274 -44.25 4.21 -6.77
N CYS A 275 -45.22 4.86 -6.08
CA CYS A 275 -45.07 5.17 -4.66
C CYS A 275 -44.89 3.92 -3.78
N ALA A 276 -45.66 2.85 -4.08
CA ALA A 276 -45.53 1.60 -3.33
C ALA A 276 -44.17 0.95 -3.49
N VAL A 277 -43.64 0.85 -4.71
CA VAL A 277 -42.35 0.23 -4.96
C VAL A 277 -41.19 1.11 -4.46
N PHE A 278 -41.33 2.43 -4.60
CA PHE A 278 -40.34 3.37 -4.02
C PHE A 278 -40.30 3.28 -2.50
N TYR A 279 -41.46 3.17 -1.85
CA TYR A 279 -41.54 2.95 -0.41
C TYR A 279 -40.89 1.62 0.00
N VAL A 280 -41.24 0.53 -0.71
CA VAL A 280 -40.63 -0.79 -0.45
C VAL A 280 -39.13 -0.74 -0.67
N PHE A 281 -38.66 -0.08 -1.73
CA PHE A 281 -37.21 0.12 -1.98
C PHE A 281 -36.52 0.81 -0.81
N ILE A 282 -37.10 1.90 -0.30
CA ILE A 282 -36.54 2.60 0.86
C ILE A 282 -36.54 1.70 2.10
N CYS A 283 -37.68 1.07 2.43
CA CYS A 283 -37.82 0.23 3.61
C CYS A 283 -36.82 -0.94 3.61
N VAL A 284 -36.70 -1.65 2.48
CA VAL A 284 -35.75 -2.79 2.36
C VAL A 284 -34.33 -2.33 2.56
N ASN A 285 -33.94 -1.17 1.98
CA ASN A 285 -32.59 -0.67 2.09
C ASN A 285 -32.28 -0.08 3.48
N VAL A 286 -33.26 0.53 4.15
CA VAL A 286 -33.13 0.97 5.54
C VAL A 286 -32.93 -0.24 6.46
N ILE A 287 -33.73 -1.31 6.28
CA ILE A 287 -33.55 -2.55 7.04
C ILE A 287 -32.18 -3.19 6.73
N ALA A 288 -31.80 -3.25 5.46
CA ALA A 288 -30.49 -3.79 5.05
C ALA A 288 -29.31 -2.99 5.65
N SER A 289 -29.48 -1.67 5.84
CA SER A 289 -28.45 -0.83 6.48
C SER A 289 -28.25 -1.16 7.97
N THR A 290 -29.24 -1.74 8.64
CA THR A 290 -29.10 -2.19 10.04
C THR A 290 -28.53 -3.62 10.13
N TRP A 291 -28.60 -4.40 9.04
CA TRP A 291 -28.22 -5.82 9.01
C TRP A 291 -26.94 -6.03 8.20
N LYS A 292 -25.90 -5.28 8.52
CA LYS A 292 -24.64 -5.30 7.76
C LYS A 292 -23.77 -6.49 8.16
N ARG A 293 -23.61 -7.45 7.27
CA ARG A 293 -22.57 -8.47 7.33
C ARG A 293 -21.56 -8.19 6.24
N LYS A 294 -20.28 -8.08 6.61
CA LYS A 294 -19.18 -7.87 5.70
C LYS A 294 -18.34 -9.12 5.63
N ALA A 295 -17.93 -9.48 4.43
CA ALA A 295 -16.93 -10.50 4.18
C ALA A 295 -15.77 -9.86 3.44
N ASP A 296 -14.62 -9.83 4.07
CA ASP A 296 -13.37 -9.37 3.46
C ASP A 296 -12.75 -10.56 2.73
N LEU A 297 -12.79 -10.52 1.40
CA LEU A 297 -12.18 -11.49 0.51
C LEU A 297 -10.80 -11.06 0.04
N SER A 298 -10.34 -9.85 0.42
CA SER A 298 -8.98 -9.42 0.08
C SER A 298 -7.96 -10.44 0.61
N SER A 299 -6.90 -10.69 -0.15
CA SER A 299 -5.89 -11.69 0.22
C SER A 299 -5.22 -11.36 1.55
N ASP A 300 -5.13 -10.09 1.90
CA ASP A 300 -4.48 -9.61 3.12
C ASP A 300 -5.49 -9.37 4.26
N LYS A 301 -6.80 -9.62 4.00
CA LYS A 301 -7.91 -9.34 4.93
C LYS A 301 -7.81 -7.96 5.60
N ALA A 302 -7.37 -6.95 4.82
CA ALA A 302 -7.00 -5.62 5.32
C ALA A 302 -8.17 -4.83 5.93
N TYR A 303 -9.39 -5.30 5.72
CA TYR A 303 -10.62 -4.61 6.12
C TYR A 303 -11.44 -5.32 7.21
N SER A 304 -10.92 -6.42 7.77
CA SER A 304 -11.47 -7.13 8.93
C SER A 304 -10.52 -7.06 10.11
N LEU A 305 -11.03 -7.20 11.33
CA LEU A 305 -10.19 -7.29 12.53
C LEU A 305 -9.26 -8.50 12.45
N SER A 306 -7.99 -8.35 12.83
CA SER A 306 -7.04 -9.46 12.84
C SER A 306 -7.36 -10.48 13.91
N GLU A 307 -6.93 -11.74 13.69
CA GLU A 307 -7.07 -12.79 14.69
C GLU A 307 -6.31 -12.44 15.98
N ASP A 308 -5.15 -11.77 15.85
CA ASP A 308 -4.35 -11.34 16.99
C ASP A 308 -4.99 -10.19 17.78
N ALA A 309 -5.62 -9.22 17.08
CA ALA A 309 -6.35 -8.15 17.78
C ALA A 309 -7.64 -8.67 18.42
N SER A 310 -8.32 -9.60 17.77
CA SER A 310 -9.47 -10.31 18.35
C SER A 310 -9.05 -11.07 19.61
N TYR A 311 -7.98 -11.86 19.54
CA TYR A 311 -7.41 -12.57 20.68
C TYR A 311 -7.02 -11.63 21.83
N PHE A 312 -6.41 -10.48 21.51
CA PHE A 312 -6.09 -9.46 22.50
C PHE A 312 -7.35 -8.90 23.17
N ALA A 313 -8.35 -8.52 22.36
CA ALA A 313 -9.61 -7.96 22.87
C ALA A 313 -10.37 -8.95 23.76
N GLU A 314 -10.43 -10.25 23.38
CA GLU A 314 -11.06 -11.31 24.19
C GLU A 314 -10.36 -11.55 25.54
N LYS A 315 -9.03 -11.40 25.58
CA LYS A 315 -8.23 -11.60 26.79
C LYS A 315 -8.10 -10.34 27.66
N LEU A 316 -8.68 -9.23 27.24
CA LEU A 316 -8.63 -8.00 27.99
C LEU A 316 -9.41 -8.17 29.31
N GLN A 317 -8.71 -7.96 30.46
CA GLN A 317 -9.29 -8.11 31.79
C GLN A 317 -9.68 -6.80 32.45
N LYS A 318 -9.22 -5.66 31.91
CA LYS A 318 -9.43 -4.34 32.47
C LYS A 318 -10.39 -3.55 31.59
N LYS A 319 -11.35 -2.86 32.20
CA LYS A 319 -12.28 -1.97 31.47
C LYS A 319 -11.53 -0.75 30.93
N VAL A 320 -11.70 -0.48 29.66
CA VAL A 320 -11.08 0.64 28.94
C VAL A 320 -12.16 1.50 28.31
N SER A 321 -12.07 2.83 28.46
CA SER A 321 -12.89 3.77 27.71
C SER A 321 -12.13 4.24 26.49
N LEU A 322 -12.73 4.04 25.32
CA LEU A 322 -12.18 4.43 24.03
C LEU A 322 -13.08 5.50 23.44
N ARG A 323 -12.53 6.70 23.16
CA ARG A 323 -13.23 7.82 22.57
C ARG A 323 -12.69 8.09 21.18
N LEU A 324 -13.60 8.09 20.20
CA LEU A 324 -13.32 8.51 18.84
C LEU A 324 -13.80 9.95 18.66
N TYR A 325 -12.90 10.84 18.40
CA TYR A 325 -13.19 12.22 18.01
C TYR A 325 -13.16 12.34 16.50
N ALA A 326 -14.30 12.61 15.88
CA ALA A 326 -14.41 12.67 14.43
C ALA A 326 -15.40 13.75 13.98
N SER A 327 -14.90 14.84 13.40
CA SER A 327 -15.71 15.97 12.88
C SER A 327 -16.50 15.57 11.62
N ARG A 328 -17.62 14.88 11.82
CA ARG A 328 -18.48 14.37 10.72
C ARG A 328 -19.63 15.29 10.38
N LYS A 329 -20.21 15.97 11.36
CA LYS A 329 -21.31 16.91 11.16
C LYS A 329 -20.86 18.20 10.51
N ASN A 330 -19.59 18.59 10.68
CA ASN A 330 -19.07 19.78 10.02
C ASN A 330 -19.29 19.67 8.50
N PRO A 331 -20.07 20.58 7.89
CA PRO A 331 -20.37 20.55 6.45
C PRO A 331 -19.12 20.63 5.59
N ARG A 332 -18.07 21.30 6.05
CA ARG A 332 -16.83 21.52 5.29
C ARG A 332 -15.83 20.36 5.38
N THR A 333 -16.11 19.33 6.21
CA THR A 333 -15.27 18.12 6.25
C THR A 333 -15.40 17.35 4.92
N PRO A 334 -14.27 17.10 4.22
CA PRO A 334 -14.27 16.34 2.96
C PRO A 334 -14.92 14.96 3.12
N GLN A 335 -15.67 14.55 2.11
CA GLN A 335 -16.39 13.26 2.16
C GLN A 335 -15.46 12.06 2.28
N GLY A 336 -14.22 12.16 1.78
CA GLY A 336 -13.18 11.15 1.99
C GLY A 336 -12.87 10.93 3.47
N VAL A 337 -12.73 12.01 4.22
CA VAL A 337 -12.45 11.98 5.68
C VAL A 337 -13.65 11.42 6.44
N LYS A 338 -14.88 11.83 6.09
CA LYS A 338 -16.11 11.29 6.71
C LYS A 338 -16.23 9.79 6.55
N ARG A 339 -16.00 9.27 5.35
CA ARG A 339 -16.00 7.82 5.07
C ARG A 339 -14.87 7.07 5.81
N TYR A 340 -13.71 7.69 5.93
CA TYR A 340 -12.61 7.11 6.70
C TYR A 340 -12.94 7.08 8.18
N ALA A 341 -13.54 8.13 8.74
CA ALA A 341 -14.03 8.17 10.12
C ALA A 341 -15.09 7.08 10.40
N GLU A 342 -16.02 6.85 9.47
CA GLU A 342 -16.99 5.74 9.59
C GLU A 342 -16.29 4.39 9.63
N ARG A 343 -15.26 4.20 8.82
CA ARG A 343 -14.47 2.96 8.81
C ARG A 343 -13.74 2.75 10.13
N ILE A 344 -13.11 3.81 10.66
CA ILE A 344 -12.49 3.76 11.99
C ILE A 344 -13.51 3.36 13.04
N GLN A 345 -14.67 4.01 13.06
CA GLN A 345 -15.74 3.68 13.99
C GLN A 345 -16.14 2.20 13.93
N TRP A 346 -16.23 1.62 12.75
CA TRP A 346 -16.57 0.20 12.60
C TRP A 346 -15.50 -0.74 13.15
N LEU A 347 -14.23 -0.47 12.86
CA LEU A 347 -13.14 -1.25 13.41
C LEU A 347 -13.14 -1.18 14.94
N LEU A 348 -13.39 -0.01 15.51
CA LEU A 348 -13.47 0.17 16.95
C LEU A 348 -14.69 -0.52 17.56
N GLN A 349 -15.82 -0.52 16.84
CA GLN A 349 -17.04 -1.23 17.26
C GLN A 349 -16.81 -2.76 17.24
N ASP A 350 -16.21 -3.30 16.17
CA ASP A 350 -15.87 -4.72 16.10
C ASP A 350 -14.92 -5.11 17.26
N LEU A 351 -13.95 -4.26 17.58
CA LEU A 351 -13.02 -4.49 18.69
C LEU A 351 -13.76 -4.45 20.05
N ALA A 352 -14.70 -3.54 20.21
CA ALA A 352 -15.54 -3.41 21.41
C ALA A 352 -16.45 -4.64 21.58
N ASP A 353 -17.08 -5.09 20.49
CA ASP A 353 -17.98 -6.25 20.49
C ASP A 353 -17.24 -7.55 20.86
N VAL A 354 -16.06 -7.75 20.28
CA VAL A 354 -15.19 -8.91 20.60
C VAL A 354 -14.71 -8.87 22.05
N SER A 355 -14.51 -7.67 22.64
CA SER A 355 -14.03 -7.50 24.02
C SER A 355 -15.05 -7.89 25.09
N ARG A 356 -16.29 -8.25 24.71
CA ARG A 356 -17.37 -8.65 25.64
C ARG A 356 -17.66 -7.60 26.71
N GLY A 357 -17.57 -6.29 26.35
CA GLY A 357 -17.87 -5.18 27.24
C GLY A 357 -16.69 -4.67 28.07
N MET A 358 -15.47 -5.15 27.81
CA MET A 358 -14.26 -4.60 28.41
C MET A 358 -13.84 -3.27 27.75
N ILE A 359 -14.23 -3.04 26.50
CA ILE A 359 -14.00 -1.78 25.79
C ILE A 359 -15.34 -1.07 25.62
N SER A 360 -15.46 0.16 26.18
CA SER A 360 -16.59 1.04 25.97
C SER A 360 -16.22 2.06 24.91
N LEU A 361 -16.91 2.04 23.77
CA LEU A 361 -16.71 2.99 22.69
C LEU A 361 -17.67 4.17 22.82
N GLU A 362 -17.12 5.39 22.85
CA GLU A 362 -17.83 6.65 22.76
C GLU A 362 -17.39 7.39 21.49
N VAL A 363 -18.34 7.88 20.72
CA VAL A 363 -18.06 8.63 19.47
C VAL A 363 -18.50 10.06 19.64
N LEU A 364 -17.55 10.99 19.59
CA LEU A 364 -17.73 12.41 19.76
C LEU A 364 -17.52 13.13 18.43
N ASP A 365 -18.24 14.21 18.22
CA ASP A 365 -18.22 14.99 16.98
C ASP A 365 -17.84 16.45 17.25
N PRO A 366 -16.54 16.76 17.37
CA PRO A 366 -16.07 18.10 17.66
C PRO A 366 -16.49 19.11 16.59
N GLU A 367 -17.31 20.07 16.97
CA GLU A 367 -17.66 21.27 16.20
C GLU A 367 -16.94 22.47 16.82
N ALA A 368 -16.74 23.53 16.05
CA ALA A 368 -16.09 24.73 16.54
C ALA A 368 -16.85 25.31 17.78
N ASP A 369 -16.11 25.63 18.82
CA ASP A 369 -16.58 26.15 20.09
C ASP A 369 -17.57 25.20 20.84
N SER A 370 -17.42 23.88 20.64
CA SER A 370 -18.24 22.87 21.35
C SER A 370 -17.49 22.21 22.51
N ASN A 371 -18.27 21.68 23.47
CA ASN A 371 -17.70 20.90 24.59
C ASN A 371 -16.86 19.68 24.08
N ASP A 372 -17.20 19.12 22.93
CA ASP A 372 -16.47 18.01 22.31
C ASP A 372 -15.10 18.47 21.79
N GLU A 373 -14.99 19.73 21.29
CA GLU A 373 -13.72 20.33 20.91
C GLU A 373 -12.80 20.54 22.11
N ASP A 374 -13.37 21.10 23.18
CA ASP A 374 -12.61 21.29 24.43
C ASP A 374 -12.14 19.95 25.01
N ALA A 375 -13.00 18.93 24.98
CA ALA A 375 -12.65 17.60 25.42
C ALA A 375 -11.53 16.96 24.54
N ALA A 376 -11.61 17.14 23.23
CA ALA A 376 -10.58 16.66 22.30
C ALA A 376 -9.22 17.32 22.59
N ALA A 377 -9.20 18.63 22.77
CA ALA A 377 -7.99 19.38 23.09
C ALA A 377 -7.41 19.01 24.47
N ALA A 378 -8.27 18.85 25.48
CA ALA A 378 -7.87 18.44 26.83
C ALA A 378 -7.27 17.03 26.87
N GLU A 379 -7.78 16.12 26.04
CA GLU A 379 -7.26 14.76 25.90
C GLU A 379 -6.05 14.65 24.98
N GLY A 380 -5.66 15.73 24.27
CA GLY A 380 -4.48 15.77 23.40
C GLY A 380 -4.73 15.33 21.96
N VAL A 381 -5.97 15.32 21.50
CA VAL A 381 -6.32 15.10 20.09
C VAL A 381 -6.05 16.38 19.29
N GLU A 382 -5.30 16.26 18.20
CA GLU A 382 -4.87 17.40 17.39
C GLU A 382 -5.86 17.73 16.28
N ALA A 383 -6.11 19.04 16.12
CA ALA A 383 -6.88 19.55 15.00
C ALA A 383 -6.03 19.76 13.76
N VAL A 384 -6.50 19.31 12.61
CA VAL A 384 -5.93 19.63 11.31
C VAL A 384 -6.72 20.77 10.67
N ARG A 385 -6.02 21.79 10.18
CA ARG A 385 -6.64 22.91 9.46
C ARG A 385 -6.83 22.57 7.99
N LEU A 386 -8.04 22.72 7.51
CA LEU A 386 -8.36 22.64 6.09
C LEU A 386 -7.90 23.90 5.36
N ALA A 387 -7.82 23.83 4.03
CA ALA A 387 -7.54 25.00 3.18
C ALA A 387 -8.58 26.11 3.34
N SER A 388 -9.79 25.78 3.78
CA SER A 388 -10.87 26.72 4.13
C SER A 388 -10.64 27.49 5.45
N GLY A 389 -9.62 27.11 6.24
CA GLY A 389 -9.36 27.66 7.57
C GLY A 389 -10.04 26.91 8.72
N ASP A 390 -10.99 26.03 8.43
CA ASP A 390 -11.70 25.25 9.44
C ASP A 390 -10.80 24.19 10.08
N ARG A 391 -11.12 23.85 11.35
CA ARG A 391 -10.45 22.78 12.07
C ARG A 391 -11.27 21.50 11.99
N ILE A 392 -10.63 20.41 11.73
CA ILE A 392 -11.23 19.07 11.80
C ILE A 392 -10.43 18.18 12.75
N TYR A 393 -11.14 17.35 13.47
CA TYR A 393 -10.59 16.37 14.39
C TYR A 393 -10.84 14.97 13.86
N LEU A 394 -9.84 14.13 13.91
CA LEU A 394 -9.94 12.70 13.63
C LEU A 394 -8.87 11.97 14.45
N GLY A 395 -9.15 11.71 15.70
CA GLY A 395 -8.23 11.09 16.64
C GLY A 395 -8.93 10.17 17.64
N ILE A 396 -8.14 9.43 18.37
CA ILE A 396 -8.61 8.48 19.37
C ILE A 396 -7.95 8.76 20.70
N SER A 397 -8.73 8.79 21.77
CA SER A 397 -8.26 8.77 23.14
C SER A 397 -8.69 7.47 23.81
N VAL A 398 -7.77 6.87 24.54
CA VAL A 398 -7.97 5.63 25.30
C VAL A 398 -7.65 5.90 26.75
N SER A 399 -8.59 5.63 27.67
CA SER A 399 -8.39 5.90 29.09
C SER A 399 -8.72 4.70 29.97
N HIS A 400 -7.94 4.51 31.03
CA HIS A 400 -8.16 3.54 32.10
C HIS A 400 -7.54 4.00 33.41
N ALA A 401 -8.32 4.04 34.49
CA ALA A 401 -7.85 4.33 35.85
C ALA A 401 -6.93 5.56 35.93
N GLY A 402 -7.31 6.65 35.26
CA GLY A 402 -6.56 7.94 35.29
C GLY A 402 -5.35 8.00 34.36
N LYS A 403 -5.02 6.90 33.61
CA LYS A 403 -4.05 6.91 32.53
C LYS A 403 -4.73 7.21 31.21
N ASN A 404 -4.08 7.97 30.36
CA ASN A 404 -4.56 8.31 29.03
C ASN A 404 -3.47 8.05 27.98
N ALA A 405 -3.85 7.44 26.87
CA ALA A 405 -3.03 7.27 25.68
C ALA A 405 -3.81 7.82 24.48
N VAL A 406 -3.14 8.59 23.63
CA VAL A 406 -3.81 9.32 22.56
C VAL A 406 -3.16 8.99 21.22
N VAL A 407 -3.98 8.79 20.20
CA VAL A 407 -3.57 8.88 18.81
C VAL A 407 -4.04 10.24 18.29
N PRO A 408 -3.14 11.24 18.21
CA PRO A 408 -3.53 12.64 18.06
C PRO A 408 -4.32 12.92 16.78
N PHE A 409 -3.91 12.28 15.68
CA PHE A 409 -4.58 12.36 14.39
C PHE A 409 -4.41 11.07 13.59
N LEU A 410 -5.50 10.58 13.01
CA LEU A 410 -5.53 9.38 12.17
C LEU A 410 -5.48 9.79 10.71
N ALA A 411 -4.27 9.84 10.14
CA ALA A 411 -4.08 10.16 8.74
C ALA A 411 -4.51 8.99 7.84
N GLN A 412 -5.20 9.29 6.75
CA GLN A 412 -5.67 8.27 5.80
C GLN A 412 -4.51 7.53 5.14
N GLU A 413 -3.35 8.18 4.96
CA GLU A 413 -2.12 7.58 4.44
C GLU A 413 -1.55 6.49 5.36
N GLN A 414 -1.92 6.51 6.65
CA GLN A 414 -1.50 5.55 7.66
C GLN A 414 -2.61 4.55 8.05
N GLU A 415 -3.63 4.43 7.22
CA GLU A 415 -4.77 3.51 7.42
C GLU A 415 -4.33 2.08 7.73
N ASN A 416 -3.23 1.64 7.17
CA ASN A 416 -2.62 0.32 7.39
C ASN A 416 -2.15 0.09 8.83
N LEU A 417 -1.81 1.14 9.56
CA LEU A 417 -1.36 1.08 10.96
C LEU A 417 -2.48 1.36 11.95
N LEU A 418 -3.71 1.58 11.48
CA LEU A 418 -4.86 1.93 12.32
C LEU A 418 -5.08 0.92 13.43
N GLU A 419 -5.22 -0.35 13.08
CA GLU A 419 -5.46 -1.44 14.03
C GLU A 419 -4.32 -1.56 15.06
N TYR A 420 -3.08 -1.48 14.58
CA TYR A 420 -1.90 -1.48 15.43
C TYR A 420 -1.89 -0.28 16.40
N SER A 421 -2.19 0.94 15.91
CA SER A 421 -2.18 2.15 16.72
C SER A 421 -3.22 2.12 17.84
N VAL A 422 -4.42 1.60 17.54
CA VAL A 422 -5.49 1.43 18.51
C VAL A 422 -5.13 0.40 19.59
N VAL A 423 -4.71 -0.81 19.16
CA VAL A 423 -4.35 -1.89 20.08
C VAL A 423 -3.15 -1.47 20.96
N ARG A 424 -2.17 -0.78 20.38
CA ARG A 424 -1.03 -0.24 21.12
C ARG A 424 -1.49 0.78 22.17
N ALA A 425 -2.37 1.74 21.82
CA ALA A 425 -2.88 2.73 22.76
C ALA A 425 -3.63 2.05 23.93
N ILE A 426 -4.45 1.03 23.65
CA ILE A 426 -5.12 0.24 24.69
C ILE A 426 -4.09 -0.45 25.59
N LEU A 427 -3.07 -1.06 25.02
CA LEU A 427 -2.03 -1.76 25.74
C LEU A 427 -1.23 -0.83 26.66
N ASP A 428 -0.90 0.38 26.18
CA ASP A 428 -0.13 1.39 26.93
C ASP A 428 -0.90 1.89 28.17
N VAL A 429 -2.25 1.94 28.10
CA VAL A 429 -3.12 2.34 29.22
C VAL A 429 -3.35 1.18 30.22
N VAL A 430 -3.51 -0.05 29.70
CA VAL A 430 -3.80 -1.23 30.53
C VAL A 430 -2.57 -1.69 31.33
N ARG A 431 -1.38 -1.46 30.81
CA ARG A 431 -0.12 -1.79 31.50
C ARG A 431 0.06 -0.92 32.74
N GLU A 432 0.34 -1.54 33.86
CA GLU A 432 0.60 -0.82 35.13
C GLU A 432 1.92 -0.07 35.08
N LYS A 433 2.96 -0.70 34.52
CA LYS A 433 4.30 -0.11 34.36
C LYS A 433 4.77 -0.34 32.93
N LYS A 434 5.51 0.62 32.38
CA LYS A 434 6.19 0.43 31.11
C LYS A 434 7.24 -0.67 31.28
N PRO A 435 7.35 -1.60 30.31
CA PRO A 435 8.41 -2.60 30.35
C PRO A 435 9.78 -1.92 30.30
N LYS A 436 10.72 -2.38 31.13
CA LYS A 436 12.08 -1.86 31.16
C LYS A 436 12.90 -2.50 30.04
N VAL A 437 13.57 -1.65 29.25
CA VAL A 437 14.47 -2.07 28.20
C VAL A 437 15.88 -1.52 28.49
N GLY A 438 16.83 -2.41 28.72
CA GLY A 438 18.20 -2.02 28.91
C GLY A 438 18.82 -1.52 27.60
N VAL A 439 19.62 -0.46 27.66
CA VAL A 439 20.38 0.06 26.52
C VAL A 439 21.84 0.13 26.90
N MET A 440 22.67 -0.70 26.26
CA MET A 440 24.13 -0.74 26.42
C MET A 440 24.77 -0.21 25.15
N SER A 441 25.52 0.88 25.24
CA SER A 441 26.15 1.50 24.08
C SER A 441 27.46 2.23 24.47
N ALA A 442 28.40 2.28 23.53
CA ALA A 442 29.57 3.18 23.63
C ALA A 442 29.20 4.64 23.35
N PHE A 443 28.02 4.87 22.76
CA PHE A 443 27.52 6.20 22.41
C PHE A 443 26.47 6.69 23.41
N ASN A 444 26.37 8.03 23.58
CA ASN A 444 25.32 8.62 24.39
C ASN A 444 23.97 8.70 23.64
N VAL A 445 23.39 7.52 23.35
CA VAL A 445 22.17 7.41 22.51
C VAL A 445 20.90 7.84 23.25
N LEU A 446 20.89 7.82 24.58
CA LEU A 446 19.76 8.26 25.41
C LEU A 446 19.75 9.78 25.69
N GLY A 447 20.81 10.48 25.25
CA GLY A 447 21.00 11.90 25.50
C GLY A 447 21.56 12.21 26.90
N THR A 448 21.91 13.45 27.10
CA THR A 448 22.49 13.90 28.39
C THR A 448 21.38 14.12 29.41
N ASP A 449 21.46 13.47 30.58
CA ASP A 449 20.55 13.75 31.68
C ASP A 449 20.88 15.11 32.29
N MET A 450 19.92 16.06 32.20
CA MET A 450 20.07 17.41 32.74
C MET A 450 20.28 17.44 34.26
N LYS A 451 19.84 16.40 35.00
CA LYS A 451 20.05 16.29 36.44
C LYS A 451 21.50 15.90 36.78
N GLU A 452 22.12 15.09 35.94
CA GLU A 452 23.56 14.76 36.11
C GLU A 452 24.45 15.90 35.61
N LEU A 453 24.02 16.60 34.54
CA LEU A 453 24.74 17.76 34.05
C LEU A 453 24.85 18.87 35.12
N GLY A 454 23.77 19.11 35.87
CA GLY A 454 23.81 20.08 36.99
C GLY A 454 24.82 19.73 38.07
N LYS A 455 25.11 18.44 38.29
CA LYS A 455 26.18 17.98 39.22
C LYS A 455 27.55 18.09 38.62
N ALA A 456 27.70 17.90 37.33
CA ALA A 456 28.99 17.93 36.62
C ALA A 456 29.48 19.36 36.36
N VAL A 457 28.58 20.31 36.12
CA VAL A 457 28.90 21.75 35.88
C VAL A 457 29.42 22.41 37.11
N THR A 458 29.10 21.93 38.31
CA THR A 458 29.66 22.42 39.58
C THR A 458 31.11 21.99 39.82
N PHE A 459 31.68 21.05 39.08
CA PHE A 459 33.01 20.51 39.29
C PHE A 459 34.07 20.88 38.25
N SER A 460 33.68 21.44 37.10
CA SER A 460 34.62 21.69 35.98
C SER A 460 34.40 23.09 35.39
N GLY A 461 35.15 24.04 35.89
CA GLY A 461 34.98 25.47 35.64
C GLY A 461 35.25 26.01 34.23
N ASP A 462 35.64 25.22 33.22
CA ASP A 462 36.08 25.73 31.90
C ASP A 462 35.65 24.95 30.64
N LYS A 463 34.83 23.89 30.76
CA LYS A 463 34.29 23.23 29.56
C LYS A 463 32.79 23.42 29.47
N VAL A 464 32.36 24.22 28.51
CA VAL A 464 30.92 24.33 28.14
C VAL A 464 30.45 23.00 27.59
N PHE A 465 29.88 22.18 28.48
CA PHE A 465 29.30 20.92 28.09
C PHE A 465 28.02 21.22 27.28
N LYS A 466 28.00 20.90 26.00
CA LYS A 466 26.79 20.96 25.19
C LYS A 466 25.97 19.68 25.42
N PRO A 467 24.72 19.78 25.93
CA PRO A 467 23.89 18.61 26.09
C PRO A 467 23.60 17.98 24.72
N GLU A 468 23.86 16.69 24.58
CA GLU A 468 23.52 15.93 23.38
C GLU A 468 22.07 15.48 23.48
N PRO A 469 21.24 15.74 22.44
CA PRO A 469 19.88 15.22 22.42
C PRO A 469 19.89 13.69 22.23
N PRO A 470 18.89 12.97 22.73
CA PRO A 470 18.77 11.54 22.44
C PRO A 470 18.62 11.27 20.94
N TRP A 471 19.04 10.11 20.50
CA TRP A 471 18.78 9.68 19.13
C TRP A 471 17.26 9.51 18.94
N TYR A 472 16.78 9.93 17.79
CA TYR A 472 15.34 9.94 17.45
C TYR A 472 14.65 8.60 17.72
N VAL A 473 15.29 7.51 17.32
CA VAL A 473 14.82 6.14 17.51
C VAL A 473 14.55 5.83 19.00
N PHE A 474 15.46 6.23 19.90
CA PHE A 474 15.31 6.01 21.35
C PHE A 474 14.28 6.97 21.95
N SER A 475 14.11 8.19 21.42
CA SER A 475 13.02 9.08 21.81
C SER A 475 11.66 8.45 21.53
N VAL A 476 11.50 7.82 20.34
CA VAL A 476 10.28 7.11 19.98
C VAL A 476 10.05 5.87 20.86
N LEU A 477 11.09 5.12 21.20
CA LEU A 477 10.95 3.97 22.12
C LEU A 477 10.56 4.38 23.53
N LYS A 478 11.06 5.52 24.04
CA LYS A 478 10.76 6.04 25.38
C LYS A 478 9.26 6.33 25.59
N GLU A 479 8.52 6.51 24.53
CA GLU A 479 7.06 6.69 24.62
C GLU A 479 6.38 5.47 25.23
N SER A 480 6.82 4.23 24.88
CA SER A 480 6.20 2.97 25.30
C SER A 480 7.01 2.13 26.27
N TYR A 481 8.31 2.41 26.41
CA TYR A 481 9.23 1.63 27.22
C TYR A 481 9.98 2.54 28.21
N ASP A 482 10.37 1.96 29.34
CA ASP A 482 11.28 2.58 30.30
C ASP A 482 12.73 2.19 29.92
N LEU A 483 13.48 3.15 29.33
CA LEU A 483 14.83 2.89 28.84
C LEU A 483 15.85 3.08 29.96
N VAL A 484 16.53 1.99 30.31
CA VAL A 484 17.51 1.96 31.41
C VAL A 484 18.92 1.84 30.82
N PRO A 485 19.83 2.79 31.10
CA PRO A 485 21.21 2.69 30.65
C PRO A 485 21.93 1.53 31.37
N VAL A 486 22.64 0.69 30.58
CA VAL A 486 23.47 -0.40 31.11
C VAL A 486 24.95 -0.12 30.70
N PRO A 487 25.87 0.07 31.63
CA PRO A 487 27.22 0.45 31.27
C PRO A 487 28.01 -0.73 30.64
N LEU A 488 29.01 -0.40 29.79
CA LEU A 488 29.85 -1.37 29.10
C LEU A 488 30.83 -2.14 30.04
N ASN A 489 30.93 -1.73 31.29
CA ASN A 489 31.72 -2.38 32.35
C ASN A 489 30.82 -3.06 33.40
N ALA A 490 29.54 -3.32 33.09
CA ALA A 490 28.62 -3.97 34.02
C ALA A 490 29.08 -5.41 34.32
N GLU A 491 29.16 -5.78 35.59
CA GLU A 491 29.45 -7.15 36.05
C GLU A 491 28.22 -8.05 35.96
N LYS A 492 27.04 -7.48 36.04
CA LYS A 492 25.72 -8.17 35.96
C LYS A 492 24.70 -7.32 35.22
N ILE A 493 23.94 -7.93 34.35
CA ILE A 493 22.79 -7.29 33.71
C ILE A 493 21.60 -7.23 34.69
N PRO A 494 20.91 -6.09 34.83
CA PRO A 494 19.75 -5.98 35.72
C PRO A 494 18.69 -7.04 35.43
N GLU A 495 18.14 -7.67 36.46
CA GLU A 495 17.18 -8.79 36.31
C GLU A 495 15.75 -8.30 35.98
N ASP A 496 15.48 -7.03 36.20
CA ASP A 496 14.17 -6.40 35.99
C ASP A 496 13.95 -5.86 34.56
N ILE A 497 14.93 -6.06 33.66
CA ILE A 497 14.77 -5.68 32.25
C ILE A 497 14.12 -6.81 31.44
N SER A 498 13.16 -6.44 30.61
CA SER A 498 12.45 -7.38 29.72
C SER A 498 13.25 -7.69 28.44
N ALA A 499 14.09 -6.78 28.00
CA ALA A 499 14.94 -6.89 26.81
C ALA A 499 16.18 -6.02 26.94
N LEU A 500 17.25 -6.35 26.19
CA LEU A 500 18.49 -5.58 26.16
C LEU A 500 18.85 -5.22 24.72
N ILE A 501 19.10 -3.94 24.48
CA ILE A 501 19.68 -3.41 23.24
C ILE A 501 21.17 -3.19 23.47
N VAL A 502 22.01 -3.82 22.67
CA VAL A 502 23.47 -3.64 22.68
C VAL A 502 23.87 -2.97 21.36
N LEU A 503 24.20 -1.69 21.43
CA LEU A 503 24.54 -0.87 20.28
C LEU A 503 26.01 -0.48 20.30
N HIS A 504 26.74 -0.87 19.26
CA HIS A 504 28.16 -0.55 19.10
C HIS A 504 28.98 -0.78 20.41
N PRO A 505 29.10 -2.04 20.89
CA PRO A 505 29.74 -2.34 22.17
C PRO A 505 31.26 -2.21 22.09
N ALA A 506 31.76 -1.10 21.56
CA ALA A 506 33.18 -0.83 21.41
C ALA A 506 33.86 -0.66 22.79
N GLY A 507 34.93 -1.42 23.04
CA GLY A 507 35.62 -1.36 24.31
C GLY A 507 34.95 -2.11 25.48
N ILE A 508 33.94 -2.94 25.21
CA ILE A 508 33.33 -3.80 26.21
C ILE A 508 34.36 -4.70 26.90
N ARG A 509 34.20 -4.90 28.19
CA ARG A 509 35.12 -5.70 28.99
C ARG A 509 34.76 -7.20 29.00
N PRO A 510 35.73 -8.14 29.13
CA PRO A 510 35.47 -9.58 29.13
C PRO A 510 34.41 -10.04 30.17
N HIS A 511 34.38 -9.44 31.36
CA HIS A 511 33.39 -9.76 32.40
C HIS A 511 31.98 -9.31 32.00
N THR A 512 31.84 -8.23 31.23
CA THR A 512 30.56 -7.79 30.71
C THR A 512 30.07 -8.69 29.57
N VAL A 513 30.99 -9.17 28.71
CA VAL A 513 30.62 -10.18 27.68
C VAL A 513 30.14 -11.47 28.36
N TYR A 514 30.77 -11.89 29.48
CA TYR A 514 30.27 -12.99 30.30
C TYR A 514 28.88 -12.68 30.90
N ALA A 515 28.67 -11.48 31.39
CA ALA A 515 27.34 -11.07 31.90
C ALA A 515 26.25 -11.14 30.80
N LEU A 516 26.56 -10.76 29.55
CA LEU A 516 25.65 -10.92 28.39
C LEU A 516 25.37 -12.41 28.09
N ASP A 517 26.42 -13.27 28.12
CA ASP A 517 26.28 -14.70 27.96
C ASP A 517 25.31 -15.31 29.00
N GLN A 518 25.54 -15.04 30.27
CA GLN A 518 24.69 -15.53 31.35
C GLN A 518 23.27 -14.95 31.37
N TYR A 519 23.10 -13.69 30.94
CA TYR A 519 21.78 -13.08 30.73
C TYR A 519 21.01 -13.84 29.65
N LEU A 520 21.62 -14.13 28.50
CA LEU A 520 21.00 -14.90 27.43
C LEU A 520 20.64 -16.31 27.89
N LEU A 521 21.57 -17.01 28.63
CA LEU A 521 21.32 -18.35 29.10
C LEU A 521 20.20 -18.44 30.15
N LYS A 522 19.93 -17.40 30.90
CA LYS A 522 18.75 -17.28 31.77
C LYS A 522 17.43 -17.08 31.02
N GLY A 523 17.44 -17.12 29.69
CA GLY A 523 16.28 -16.84 28.84
C GLY A 523 16.13 -15.38 28.44
N GLY A 524 17.16 -14.57 28.66
CA GLY A 524 17.20 -13.17 28.26
C GLY A 524 17.08 -12.99 26.74
N ARG A 525 16.56 -11.85 26.34
CA ARG A 525 16.32 -11.49 24.93
C ARG A 525 17.05 -10.22 24.60
N MET A 526 17.80 -10.21 23.49
CA MET A 526 18.64 -9.06 23.14
C MET A 526 18.65 -8.72 21.65
N ALA A 527 18.88 -7.45 21.34
CA ALA A 527 19.18 -6.96 20.00
C ALA A 527 20.60 -6.39 20.01
N ILE A 528 21.45 -6.88 19.13
CA ILE A 528 22.86 -6.52 19.04
C ILE A 528 23.12 -5.86 17.68
N PHE A 529 23.69 -4.67 17.71
CA PHE A 529 24.06 -3.90 16.54
C PHE A 529 25.58 -3.70 16.57
N LEU A 530 26.29 -4.43 15.73
CA LEU A 530 27.74 -4.35 15.57
C LEU A 530 28.08 -3.39 14.43
N ASP A 531 29.30 -2.95 14.38
CA ASP A 531 29.73 -2.01 13.35
C ASP A 531 31.22 -2.24 13.00
N PRO A 532 31.55 -2.49 11.74
CA PRO A 532 32.92 -2.55 11.28
C PRO A 532 33.57 -1.15 11.13
N ARG A 533 32.74 -0.13 10.87
CA ARG A 533 33.18 1.25 10.66
C ARG A 533 32.04 2.24 10.89
N SER A 534 31.92 2.70 12.13
CA SER A 534 30.83 3.62 12.47
C SER A 534 31.02 5.01 11.85
N LEU A 535 29.97 5.48 11.16
CA LEU A 535 29.88 6.85 10.65
C LEU A 535 29.82 7.85 11.78
N TYR A 536 29.01 7.55 12.82
CA TYR A 536 28.86 8.42 13.98
C TYR A 536 30.19 8.62 14.71
N ALA A 537 30.90 7.51 15.04
CA ALA A 537 32.22 7.59 15.68
C ALA A 537 33.22 8.36 14.81
N THR A 538 33.24 8.08 13.50
CA THR A 538 34.13 8.78 12.55
C THR A 538 33.86 10.28 12.48
N ALA A 539 32.55 10.68 12.46
CA ALA A 539 32.13 12.08 12.44
C ALA A 539 32.54 12.79 13.74
N LYS A 540 32.34 12.15 14.88
CA LYS A 540 32.67 12.70 16.20
C LYS A 540 34.20 12.86 16.38
N MET A 541 35.02 11.88 15.96
CA MET A 541 36.45 11.99 15.94
C MET A 541 36.95 13.21 15.12
N ARG A 542 36.32 13.48 13.99
CA ARG A 542 36.67 14.64 13.14
C ARG A 542 36.28 15.97 13.78
N GLN A 543 35.17 16.02 14.51
CA GLN A 543 34.68 17.24 15.16
C GLN A 543 35.49 17.58 16.44
N GLU A 544 35.83 16.58 17.24
CA GLU A 544 36.44 16.75 18.55
C GLU A 544 37.95 16.61 18.51
N TYR A 545 38.56 16.32 17.34
CA TYR A 545 40.01 16.00 17.19
C TYR A 545 40.48 14.94 18.18
N SER A 546 39.59 14.05 18.58
CA SER A 546 39.85 13.02 19.59
C SER A 546 40.05 11.65 18.93
N TYR A 547 41.12 10.96 19.26
CA TYR A 547 41.41 9.59 18.83
C TYR A 547 40.87 8.53 19.81
N ALA A 548 40.08 8.93 20.79
CA ALA A 548 39.67 8.07 21.90
C ALA A 548 38.52 7.10 21.56
N GLU A 549 37.74 7.35 20.49
CA GLU A 549 36.62 6.49 20.14
C GLU A 549 37.02 5.36 19.20
N LYS A 550 36.66 4.12 19.55
CA LYS A 550 36.84 2.98 18.67
C LYS A 550 35.81 3.00 17.57
N ILE A 551 36.24 2.95 16.32
CA ILE A 551 35.40 3.02 15.13
C ILE A 551 34.66 1.71 14.88
N SER A 552 35.17 0.57 15.37
CA SER A 552 34.61 -0.76 15.19
C SER A 552 34.24 -1.41 16.51
N SER A 553 33.26 -2.34 16.44
CA SER A 553 32.83 -3.13 17.59
C SER A 553 32.73 -4.61 17.24
N ASP A 554 32.93 -5.50 18.22
CA ASP A 554 32.92 -6.95 18.07
C ASP A 554 32.56 -7.66 19.38
N LEU A 555 32.06 -8.91 19.29
CA LEU A 555 31.74 -9.80 20.40
C LEU A 555 32.25 -11.23 20.10
N PRO A 556 33.54 -11.46 19.85
CA PRO A 556 34.04 -12.71 19.29
C PRO A 556 33.64 -13.99 20.06
N PRO A 557 33.70 -14.05 21.43
CA PRO A 557 33.33 -15.27 22.15
C PRO A 557 31.90 -15.70 21.91
N LEU A 558 30.95 -14.76 21.91
CA LEU A 558 29.52 -15.01 21.72
C LEU A 558 29.23 -15.44 20.28
N LEU A 559 29.70 -14.64 19.31
CA LEU A 559 29.42 -14.87 17.89
C LEU A 559 29.99 -16.22 17.42
N LYS A 560 31.21 -16.58 17.84
CA LYS A 560 31.82 -17.87 17.53
C LYS A 560 30.98 -19.03 18.07
N THR A 561 30.47 -18.93 19.30
CA THR A 561 29.67 -19.97 19.93
C THR A 561 28.29 -20.10 19.26
N TRP A 562 27.75 -19.00 18.74
CA TRP A 562 26.49 -19.00 18.00
C TRP A 562 26.62 -19.38 16.52
N GLY A 563 27.86 -19.64 16.06
CA GLY A 563 28.14 -20.00 14.67
C GLY A 563 28.04 -18.83 13.70
N VAL A 564 28.15 -17.60 14.16
CA VAL A 564 28.17 -16.40 13.32
C VAL A 564 29.61 -15.95 13.08
N ASN A 565 29.97 -15.84 11.80
CA ASN A 565 31.31 -15.45 11.38
C ASN A 565 31.33 -13.96 11.02
N TYR A 566 31.53 -13.12 12.01
CA TYR A 566 31.61 -11.66 11.85
C TYR A 566 33.07 -11.21 11.83
N HIS A 567 33.37 -10.27 10.93
CA HIS A 567 34.72 -9.69 10.83
C HIS A 567 34.64 -8.15 10.87
N PRO A 568 35.23 -7.49 11.86
CA PRO A 568 35.14 -6.03 12.00
C PRO A 568 35.88 -5.25 10.90
N ASP A 569 36.71 -5.89 10.07
CA ASP A 569 37.46 -5.25 8.98
C ASP A 569 36.76 -5.40 7.61
N ILE A 570 35.63 -6.09 7.57
CA ILE A 570 34.93 -6.42 6.31
C ILE A 570 33.56 -5.75 6.26
N VAL A 571 33.26 -5.12 5.12
CA VAL A 571 31.99 -4.48 4.81
C VAL A 571 31.38 -5.11 3.54
N ALA A 572 30.08 -5.25 3.51
CA ALA A 572 29.34 -5.64 2.33
C ALA A 572 29.12 -4.45 1.40
N ALA A 573 29.33 -4.64 0.12
CA ALA A 573 29.00 -3.67 -0.91
C ALA A 573 28.08 -4.30 -1.97
N ASP A 574 26.97 -3.65 -2.29
CA ASP A 574 25.99 -4.12 -3.27
C ASP A 574 25.66 -3.02 -4.27
N ILE A 575 25.92 -3.29 -5.54
CA ILE A 575 25.71 -2.27 -6.57
C ILE A 575 24.24 -2.12 -6.97
N LEU A 576 23.43 -3.17 -6.77
CA LEU A 576 22.00 -3.12 -7.07
C LEU A 576 21.23 -2.25 -6.06
N HIS A 577 21.64 -2.33 -4.78
CA HIS A 577 21.05 -1.58 -3.67
C HIS A 577 21.83 -0.33 -3.30
N ALA A 578 22.83 0.07 -4.12
CA ALA A 578 23.70 1.20 -3.82
C ALA A 578 22.92 2.51 -3.66
N TYR A 579 23.20 3.24 -2.59
CA TYR A 579 22.67 4.58 -2.38
C TYR A 579 23.24 5.56 -3.42
N ARG A 580 22.36 6.31 -4.07
CA ARG A 580 22.72 7.34 -5.06
C ARG A 580 22.37 8.73 -4.51
N LYS A 581 23.38 9.50 -4.22
CA LYS A 581 23.22 10.90 -3.82
C LYS A 581 23.44 11.80 -5.04
N VAL A 582 22.40 12.54 -5.43
CA VAL A 582 22.49 13.50 -6.53
C VAL A 582 22.90 14.86 -5.95
N HIS A 583 24.08 15.32 -6.30
CA HIS A 583 24.51 16.73 -6.12
C HIS A 583 24.28 17.49 -7.43
N VAL A 584 24.23 18.82 -7.35
CA VAL A 584 23.91 19.69 -8.51
C VAL A 584 24.71 19.33 -9.77
N ASP A 585 25.96 18.87 -9.61
CA ASP A 585 26.86 18.57 -10.74
C ASP A 585 27.24 17.08 -10.88
N ARG A 586 26.99 16.22 -9.91
CA ARG A 586 27.40 14.81 -9.95
C ARG A 586 26.51 13.92 -9.09
N ALA A 587 26.15 12.75 -9.64
CA ALA A 587 25.55 11.65 -8.86
C ALA A 587 26.68 10.79 -8.27
N VAL A 588 26.74 10.70 -6.96
CA VAL A 588 27.68 9.81 -6.26
C VAL A 588 26.93 8.55 -5.85
N THR A 589 27.37 7.40 -6.37
CA THR A 589 26.82 6.08 -6.01
C THR A 589 27.78 5.42 -5.06
N ASN A 590 27.34 5.09 -3.83
CA ASN A 590 28.16 4.35 -2.87
C ASN A 590 27.55 2.93 -2.66
N PRO A 591 28.23 1.86 -3.15
CA PRO A 591 27.75 0.50 -2.98
C PRO A 591 27.83 -0.04 -1.53
N ALA A 592 28.63 0.59 -0.66
CA ALA A 592 28.72 0.22 0.75
C ALA A 592 27.61 0.86 1.62
N VAL A 593 26.84 1.81 1.05
CA VAL A 593 25.61 2.33 1.65
C VAL A 593 24.44 1.75 0.85
N MET A 594 23.66 0.91 1.50
CA MET A 594 22.65 0.08 0.83
C MET A 594 21.22 0.47 1.22
N LEU A 595 20.34 0.51 0.22
CA LEU A 595 18.90 0.67 0.37
C LEU A 595 18.24 -0.68 0.07
N LEU A 596 17.99 -1.48 1.10
CA LEU A 596 17.41 -2.80 0.97
C LEU A 596 15.89 -2.70 0.84
N GLN A 597 15.35 -3.35 -0.18
CA GLN A 597 13.91 -3.33 -0.49
C GLN A 597 13.42 -4.73 -0.86
N ASN A 598 12.12 -4.97 -0.71
CA ASN A 598 11.42 -6.15 -1.23
C ASN A 598 12.12 -7.50 -0.99
N ARG A 599 12.77 -8.06 -2.02
CA ARG A 599 13.38 -9.39 -2.00
C ARG A 599 14.60 -9.51 -1.08
N SER A 600 15.21 -8.41 -0.71
CA SER A 600 16.33 -8.37 0.22
C SER A 600 15.88 -8.46 1.68
N LEU A 601 14.58 -8.29 1.95
CA LEU A 601 13.95 -8.43 3.26
C LEU A 601 13.14 -9.73 3.33
N SER A 602 13.28 -10.47 4.43
CA SER A 602 12.47 -11.67 4.68
C SER A 602 10.99 -11.29 4.83
N ARG A 603 10.12 -11.96 4.08
CA ARG A 603 8.66 -11.83 4.22
C ARG A 603 8.04 -12.87 5.15
N LYS A 604 8.87 -13.71 5.77
CA LYS A 604 8.42 -14.75 6.70
C LYS A 604 8.40 -14.28 8.15
N ASP A 605 9.25 -13.31 8.50
CA ASP A 605 9.33 -12.78 9.85
C ASP A 605 8.49 -11.50 10.01
N THR A 606 7.76 -11.39 11.11
CA THR A 606 6.86 -10.28 11.42
C THR A 606 7.58 -8.94 11.61
N VAL A 607 8.87 -8.96 11.92
CA VAL A 607 9.69 -7.74 12.06
C VAL A 607 9.95 -7.09 10.71
N THR A 608 10.25 -7.89 9.69
CA THR A 608 10.65 -7.39 8.37
C THR A 608 9.51 -7.35 7.34
N THR A 609 8.44 -8.11 7.56
CA THR A 609 7.26 -8.12 6.67
C THR A 609 6.68 -6.73 6.40
N PRO A 610 6.49 -5.84 7.40
CA PRO A 610 5.87 -4.53 7.19
C PRO A 610 6.84 -3.48 6.62
N LEU A 611 8.11 -3.81 6.46
CA LEU A 611 9.13 -2.84 6.08
C LEU A 611 9.30 -2.79 4.56
N ASN A 612 9.41 -1.57 4.03
CA ASN A 612 9.59 -1.33 2.61
C ASN A 612 11.05 -0.98 2.27
N LEU A 613 11.73 -0.25 3.17
CA LEU A 613 13.04 0.32 2.91
C LEU A 613 13.89 0.31 4.18
N ILE A 614 14.93 -0.50 4.22
CA ILE A 614 15.97 -0.43 5.23
C ILE A 614 17.24 0.16 4.62
N MET A 615 17.81 1.16 5.29
CA MET A 615 19.08 1.75 4.92
C MET A 615 20.18 1.23 5.85
N LEU A 616 21.24 0.66 5.28
CA LEU A 616 22.42 0.19 5.99
C LEU A 616 23.65 0.97 5.50
N CYS A 617 24.50 1.35 6.45
CA CYS A 617 25.71 2.12 6.19
C CYS A 617 26.95 1.34 6.64
N PHE A 618 27.75 0.87 5.69
CA PHE A 618 28.98 0.10 5.95
C PHE A 618 28.74 -1.21 6.73
N ALA A 619 27.61 -1.85 6.51
CA ALA A 619 27.24 -3.08 7.21
C ALA A 619 28.22 -4.23 6.94
N SER A 620 28.64 -4.93 7.99
CA SER A 620 29.39 -6.19 7.85
C SER A 620 28.46 -7.35 7.53
N PRO A 621 28.84 -8.25 6.62
CA PRO A 621 28.11 -9.49 6.42
C PRO A 621 28.21 -10.39 7.67
N LEU A 622 27.15 -11.16 7.90
CA LEU A 622 27.00 -12.08 9.03
C LEU A 622 26.80 -13.52 8.52
N PRO A 623 27.78 -14.12 7.83
CA PRO A 623 27.66 -15.49 7.40
C PRO A 623 27.55 -16.39 8.62
N SER A 624 26.59 -17.33 8.59
CA SER A 624 26.34 -18.24 9.71
C SER A 624 26.55 -19.69 9.31
N SER A 625 27.18 -20.45 10.19
CA SER A 625 27.30 -21.90 10.09
C SER A 625 26.30 -22.57 11.02
N PRO A 626 25.59 -23.64 10.61
CA PRO A 626 24.62 -24.32 11.47
C PRO A 626 25.26 -24.80 12.79
N VAL A 627 24.67 -24.41 13.92
CA VAL A 627 25.05 -24.91 15.25
C VAL A 627 23.86 -25.69 15.82
N SER A 628 24.12 -26.90 16.31
CA SER A 628 23.08 -27.75 16.90
C SER A 628 22.35 -27.04 18.03
N GLY A 629 21.05 -26.97 17.92
CA GLY A 629 20.16 -26.33 18.89
C GLY A 629 19.81 -24.87 18.59
N ILE A 630 20.54 -24.18 17.70
CA ILE A 630 20.29 -22.79 17.33
C ILE A 630 19.61 -22.73 15.95
N ASN A 631 18.46 -22.09 15.88
CA ASN A 631 17.78 -21.73 14.63
C ASN A 631 18.24 -20.33 14.23
N CYS A 632 18.80 -20.21 13.02
CA CYS A 632 19.26 -18.93 12.46
C CYS A 632 18.37 -18.56 11.26
N GLU A 633 17.65 -17.45 11.36
CA GLU A 633 16.84 -16.89 10.30
C GLU A 633 17.47 -15.63 9.74
N VAL A 634 17.62 -15.58 8.41
CA VAL A 634 18.13 -14.38 7.73
C VAL A 634 16.95 -13.41 7.50
N LEU A 635 17.01 -12.24 8.12
CA LEU A 635 15.99 -11.19 8.02
C LEU A 635 16.23 -10.27 6.83
N ALA A 636 17.50 -9.95 6.55
CA ALA A 636 17.88 -9.14 5.39
C ALA A 636 19.22 -9.60 4.81
N SER A 637 19.34 -9.54 3.49
CA SER A 637 20.54 -9.91 2.75
C SER A 637 20.76 -9.02 1.54
N THR A 638 22.01 -8.98 1.04
CA THR A 638 22.35 -8.32 -0.21
C THR A 638 21.76 -9.06 -1.42
N SER A 639 21.87 -8.46 -2.59
CA SER A 639 21.67 -9.15 -3.85
C SER A 639 22.88 -10.03 -4.22
N ARG A 640 22.72 -10.83 -5.28
CA ARG A 640 23.86 -11.58 -5.86
C ARG A 640 24.93 -10.69 -6.48
N ASN A 641 24.58 -9.41 -6.75
CA ASN A 641 25.51 -8.42 -7.27
C ASN A 641 26.26 -7.70 -6.14
N SER A 642 26.66 -8.44 -5.13
CA SER A 642 27.41 -7.97 -3.96
C SER A 642 28.81 -8.57 -3.88
N GLN A 643 29.65 -7.89 -3.15
CA GLN A 643 31.00 -8.34 -2.76
C GLN A 643 31.34 -7.87 -1.35
N THR A 644 32.34 -8.50 -0.76
CA THR A 644 32.98 -8.00 0.45
C THR A 644 34.14 -7.06 0.13
N ILE A 645 34.27 -6.00 0.88
CA ILE A 645 35.35 -5.02 0.75
C ILE A 645 35.99 -4.75 2.11
N SER A 646 37.19 -4.21 2.13
CA SER A 646 37.79 -3.75 3.38
C SER A 646 37.02 -2.54 3.95
N ALA A 647 36.78 -2.53 5.26
CA ALA A 647 36.16 -1.41 5.96
C ALA A 647 36.91 -0.09 5.76
N PHE A 648 38.22 -0.14 5.52
CA PHE A 648 39.04 1.04 5.28
C PHE A 648 38.68 1.85 4.04
N ILE A 649 38.14 1.18 2.99
CA ILE A 649 37.75 1.84 1.74
C ILE A 649 36.26 2.10 1.63
N ALA A 650 35.46 1.77 2.66
CA ALA A 650 33.97 1.85 2.61
C ALA A 650 33.44 3.27 2.33
N ASP A 651 34.16 4.31 2.78
CA ASP A 651 33.84 5.72 2.53
C ASP A 651 34.38 6.27 1.19
N ARG A 652 35.01 5.41 0.36
CA ARG A 652 35.61 5.78 -0.94
C ARG A 652 34.89 5.11 -2.10
N PRO A 653 33.71 5.62 -2.48
CA PRO A 653 32.87 4.99 -3.51
C PRO A 653 33.57 4.86 -4.86
N ASP A 654 34.45 5.78 -5.22
CA ASP A 654 35.24 5.73 -6.45
C ASP A 654 36.23 4.55 -6.48
N VAL A 655 36.85 4.21 -5.36
CA VAL A 655 37.74 3.07 -5.24
C VAL A 655 36.97 1.76 -5.30
N ILE A 656 35.81 1.70 -4.60
CA ILE A 656 34.94 0.53 -4.59
C ILE A 656 34.44 0.25 -6.02
N LEU A 657 33.92 1.27 -6.70
CA LEU A 657 33.35 1.12 -8.04
C LEU A 657 34.37 0.70 -9.11
N ARG A 658 35.64 1.12 -8.98
CA ARG A 658 36.72 0.72 -9.90
C ARG A 658 37.03 -0.78 -9.83
N ASN A 659 37.02 -1.33 -8.62
CA ASN A 659 37.43 -2.71 -8.36
C ASN A 659 36.25 -3.63 -8.04
N PHE A 660 35.02 -3.22 -8.38
CA PHE A 660 33.83 -3.97 -8.03
C PHE A 660 33.69 -5.24 -8.88
N ALA A 661 33.77 -6.41 -8.21
CA ALA A 661 33.58 -7.72 -8.83
C ALA A 661 32.49 -8.49 -8.03
N PRO A 662 31.28 -8.69 -8.59
CA PRO A 662 30.21 -9.40 -7.88
C PRO A 662 30.58 -10.83 -7.52
N GLY A 663 30.39 -11.22 -6.25
CA GLY A 663 30.68 -12.57 -5.75
C GLY A 663 29.61 -13.62 -6.06
N GLY A 664 28.48 -13.23 -6.64
CA GLY A 664 27.40 -14.16 -7.05
C GLY A 664 26.56 -14.73 -5.89
N GLN A 665 26.85 -14.35 -4.65
CA GLN A 665 26.17 -14.83 -3.45
C GLN A 665 25.44 -13.69 -2.71
N ASN A 666 24.35 -14.05 -2.04
CA ASN A 666 23.66 -13.13 -1.13
C ASN A 666 24.38 -13.13 0.22
N LEU A 667 24.77 -11.97 0.72
CA LEU A 667 25.42 -11.80 2.01
C LEU A 667 24.37 -11.47 3.06
N PRO A 668 24.18 -12.27 4.14
CA PRO A 668 23.27 -11.94 5.22
C PRO A 668 23.78 -10.75 6.02
N LEU A 669 22.90 -9.82 6.37
CA LEU A 669 23.22 -8.56 7.05
C LEU A 669 22.47 -8.40 8.37
N LEU A 670 21.27 -8.96 8.46
CA LEU A 670 20.42 -9.00 9.65
C LEU A 670 20.02 -10.44 9.92
N LEU A 671 20.23 -10.91 11.15
CA LEU A 671 19.92 -12.27 11.59
C LEU A 671 19.00 -12.26 12.80
N LYS A 672 18.22 -13.33 12.93
CA LYS A 672 17.49 -13.70 14.14
C LYS A 672 17.89 -15.10 14.59
N LEU A 673 18.37 -15.20 15.81
CA LEU A 673 18.83 -16.44 16.42
C LEU A 673 17.87 -16.83 17.54
N SER A 674 17.45 -18.08 17.55
CA SER A 674 16.53 -18.62 18.58
C SER A 674 16.86 -20.08 18.84
N GLY A 675 16.38 -20.62 19.96
CA GLY A 675 16.59 -22.03 20.31
C GLY A 675 17.39 -22.22 21.58
N SER A 676 18.22 -23.28 21.64
CA SER A 676 19.04 -23.62 22.82
C SER A 676 20.48 -23.17 22.63
N PHE A 677 20.90 -22.21 23.43
CA PHE A 677 22.26 -21.68 23.42
C PHE A 677 23.14 -22.37 24.44
N ARG A 678 24.45 -22.47 24.11
CA ARG A 678 25.49 -22.93 25.02
C ARG A 678 26.33 -21.73 25.46
N THR A 679 27.00 -21.85 26.64
CA THR A 679 27.90 -20.80 27.12
C THR A 679 29.11 -20.62 26.23
N ALA A 680 29.50 -19.38 26.02
CA ALA A 680 30.76 -19.01 25.38
C ALA A 680 31.97 -19.12 26.33
N PHE A 681 31.71 -19.42 27.62
CA PHE A 681 32.72 -19.48 28.67
C PHE A 681 32.66 -20.84 29.40
N PRO A 682 33.12 -21.95 28.77
CA PRO A 682 33.03 -23.29 29.37
C PRO A 682 33.71 -23.41 30.73
N GLU A 683 34.77 -22.63 30.95
CA GLU A 683 35.59 -22.62 32.18
C GLU A 683 35.02 -21.71 33.28
N GLY A 684 33.91 -20.98 33.00
CA GLY A 684 33.28 -20.10 33.96
C GLY A 684 33.66 -18.63 33.80
N SER A 685 33.43 -17.82 34.83
CA SER A 685 33.65 -16.36 34.78
C SER A 685 35.12 -15.99 34.62
N PRO A 686 35.47 -15.08 33.70
CA PRO A 686 36.83 -14.59 33.57
C PRO A 686 37.41 -13.93 34.86
N SER A 687 36.54 -13.49 35.77
CA SER A 687 36.89 -12.87 37.04
C SER A 687 36.84 -13.85 38.23
N GLY A 688 36.51 -15.11 38.05
CA GLY A 688 36.52 -16.16 39.10
C GLY A 688 35.45 -16.04 40.21
N VAL A 689 34.58 -15.06 40.15
CA VAL A 689 33.70 -14.65 41.28
C VAL A 689 32.28 -15.27 41.26
N ASN A 690 31.82 -15.94 40.20
CA ASN A 690 30.42 -16.32 40.06
C ASN A 690 30.16 -17.78 40.41
N LYS A 691 29.37 -18.00 41.48
CA LYS A 691 28.93 -19.33 41.97
C LYS A 691 27.79 -19.97 41.14
N GLN A 692 27.07 -19.21 40.31
CA GLN A 692 25.99 -19.70 39.48
C GLN A 692 26.33 -19.50 37.98
N HIS A 693 26.97 -20.52 37.41
CA HIS A 693 27.32 -20.55 35.99
C HIS A 693 26.38 -21.50 35.23
N LEU A 694 25.66 -20.95 34.26
CA LEU A 694 24.81 -21.73 33.37
C LEU A 694 25.60 -22.15 32.14
N LYS A 695 25.55 -23.47 31.82
CA LYS A 695 26.20 -24.03 30.62
C LYS A 695 25.28 -24.08 29.42
N HIS A 696 23.96 -24.14 29.64
CA HIS A 696 22.94 -24.17 28.61
C HIS A 696 21.83 -23.19 28.95
N SER A 697 21.13 -22.70 27.91
CA SER A 697 20.03 -21.80 28.10
C SER A 697 18.83 -22.47 28.75
N THR A 698 18.17 -21.71 29.63
CA THR A 698 16.86 -22.00 30.22
C THR A 698 15.86 -21.03 29.64
N GLY A 699 14.63 -21.46 29.34
CA GLY A 699 13.63 -20.58 28.74
C GLY A 699 13.72 -20.47 27.21
N LYS A 700 13.30 -19.32 26.66
CA LYS A 700 13.23 -19.04 25.22
C LYS A 700 14.07 -17.82 24.86
N PRO A 701 15.41 -17.96 24.86
CA PRO A 701 16.29 -16.86 24.47
C PRO A 701 16.08 -16.48 23.01
N LEU A 702 16.25 -15.20 22.73
CA LEU A 702 16.09 -14.62 21.39
C LEU A 702 17.13 -13.54 21.17
N VAL A 703 17.84 -13.60 20.04
CA VAL A 703 18.85 -12.62 19.66
C VAL A 703 18.57 -12.10 18.26
N PHE A 704 18.47 -10.78 18.12
CA PHE A 704 18.57 -10.10 16.84
C PHE A 704 20.00 -9.57 16.68
N LEU A 705 20.58 -9.80 15.52
CA LEU A 705 21.94 -9.37 15.21
C LEU A 705 21.97 -8.59 13.92
N ALA A 706 22.54 -7.39 13.97
CA ALA A 706 22.75 -6.52 12.83
C ALA A 706 24.24 -6.22 12.65
N GLY A 707 24.71 -6.21 11.43
CA GLY A 707 26.08 -5.87 11.06
C GLY A 707 26.34 -4.37 10.89
N ASP A 708 25.41 -3.52 11.34
CA ASP A 708 25.46 -2.06 11.22
C ASP A 708 24.77 -1.41 12.43
N SER A 709 25.48 -0.55 13.16
CA SER A 709 24.91 0.23 14.25
C SER A 709 24.40 1.60 13.78
N ASP A 710 24.98 2.15 12.73
CA ASP A 710 24.66 3.46 12.18
C ASP A 710 23.27 3.47 11.50
N MET A 711 22.71 2.30 11.22
CA MET A 711 21.31 2.20 10.77
C MET A 711 20.31 2.87 11.73
N LEU A 712 20.68 3.07 13.00
CA LEU A 712 19.87 3.75 14.02
C LEU A 712 20.26 5.21 14.25
N PHE A 713 21.32 5.68 13.60
CA PHE A 713 21.80 7.05 13.74
C PHE A 713 20.82 8.08 13.10
N ASN A 714 20.72 9.26 13.71
CA ASN A 714 19.77 10.29 13.29
C ASN A 714 19.90 10.67 11.81
N ASP A 715 21.13 10.89 11.30
CA ASP A 715 21.34 11.31 9.91
C ASP A 715 20.99 10.23 8.90
N VAL A 716 20.92 8.96 9.33
CA VAL A 716 20.47 7.83 8.54
C VAL A 716 18.95 7.66 8.60
N CYS A 717 18.36 7.78 9.79
CA CYS A 717 16.94 7.51 10.03
C CYS A 717 16.03 8.64 9.63
N VAL A 718 16.44 9.89 9.88
CA VAL A 718 15.56 11.06 9.77
C VAL A 718 16.24 12.23 9.07
N ARG A 719 15.42 13.08 8.48
CA ARG A 719 15.82 14.34 7.88
C ARG A 719 15.05 15.48 8.55
N ARG A 720 15.77 16.52 8.92
CA ARG A 720 15.14 17.78 9.34
C ARG A 720 14.72 18.55 8.10
N SER A 721 13.47 18.90 8.00
CA SER A 721 12.91 19.70 6.92
C SER A 721 12.16 20.88 7.50
N ALA A 722 12.40 22.08 6.99
CA ALA A 722 11.57 23.22 7.30
C ALA A 722 10.31 23.19 6.43
N ASP A 723 9.14 23.38 7.05
CA ASP A 723 7.90 23.58 6.32
C ASP A 723 7.87 24.98 5.66
N ALA A 724 6.81 25.26 4.88
CA ALA A 724 6.64 26.55 4.22
C ALA A 724 6.55 27.74 5.21
N TYR A 725 6.37 27.47 6.50
CA TYR A 725 6.29 28.46 7.58
C TYR A 725 7.57 28.52 8.44
N GLY A 726 8.65 27.83 8.03
CA GLY A 726 9.92 27.80 8.75
C GLY A 726 9.95 26.89 9.98
N ARG A 727 8.90 26.09 10.25
CA ARG A 727 8.90 25.13 11.35
C ARG A 727 9.73 23.93 10.97
N MET A 728 10.68 23.57 11.84
CA MET A 728 11.50 22.37 11.62
C MET A 728 10.68 21.12 11.96
N SER A 729 10.42 20.30 10.95
CA SER A 729 9.81 18.98 11.08
C SER A 729 10.85 17.88 10.91
N ILE A 730 10.65 16.76 11.62
CA ILE A 730 11.46 15.55 11.49
C ILE A 730 10.73 14.60 10.54
N VAL A 731 11.34 14.34 9.37
CA VAL A 731 10.78 13.42 8.38
C VAL A 731 11.60 12.13 8.38
N ARG A 732 10.95 10.99 8.52
CA ARG A 732 11.59 9.67 8.41
C ARG A 732 12.05 9.44 6.98
N GLN A 733 13.30 9.00 6.79
CA GLN A 733 13.86 8.72 5.46
C GLN A 733 13.70 7.25 5.04
N ASN A 734 13.52 6.36 6.02
CA ASN A 734 13.43 4.91 5.86
C ASN A 734 12.69 4.26 7.03
N ASP A 735 12.61 2.94 7.00
CA ASP A 735 11.91 2.15 8.02
C ASP A 735 12.82 1.64 9.17
N ASN A 736 14.04 2.15 9.31
CA ASN A 736 14.97 1.69 10.36
C ASN A 736 14.41 1.91 11.78
N THR A 737 13.73 3.04 12.01
CA THR A 737 13.01 3.29 13.28
C THR A 737 11.92 2.25 13.51
N ALA A 738 11.16 1.92 12.47
CA ALA A 738 10.11 0.92 12.53
C ALA A 738 10.67 -0.50 12.76
N PHE A 739 11.84 -0.80 12.18
CA PHE A 739 12.56 -2.05 12.42
C PHE A 739 12.92 -2.21 13.90
N LEU A 740 13.57 -1.20 14.53
CA LEU A 740 13.90 -1.30 15.94
C LEU A 740 12.67 -1.40 16.83
N GLN A 741 11.59 -0.66 16.54
CA GLN A 741 10.33 -0.79 17.27
C GLN A 741 9.79 -2.22 17.19
N ALA A 742 9.77 -2.83 16.01
CA ALA A 742 9.29 -4.20 15.81
C ALA A 742 10.18 -5.24 16.51
N VAL A 743 11.50 -5.04 16.49
CA VAL A 743 12.47 -5.89 17.23
C VAL A 743 12.19 -5.80 18.73
N VAL A 744 12.06 -4.62 19.31
CA VAL A 744 11.81 -4.45 20.75
C VAL A 744 10.44 -5.01 21.13
N GLU A 745 9.41 -4.82 20.31
CA GLU A 745 8.08 -5.41 20.50
C GLU A 745 8.17 -6.95 20.57
N GLN A 746 8.95 -7.56 19.68
CA GLN A 746 9.12 -9.01 19.67
C GLN A 746 10.00 -9.52 20.84
N LEU A 747 10.95 -8.72 21.28
CA LEU A 747 11.79 -9.06 22.46
C LEU A 747 11.01 -8.96 23.78
N VAL A 748 10.10 -7.97 23.90
CA VAL A 748 9.36 -7.70 25.15
C VAL A 748 8.09 -8.54 25.27
N SER A 749 7.38 -8.81 24.13
CA SER A 749 6.10 -9.51 24.14
C SER A 749 6.26 -11.03 24.09
N GLU A 750 5.55 -11.74 24.96
CA GLU A 750 5.37 -13.18 24.83
C GLU A 750 4.35 -13.47 23.70
N GLY A 751 4.80 -14.05 22.59
CA GLY A 751 3.93 -14.53 21.52
C GLY A 751 3.85 -13.69 20.26
N ASN A 752 4.58 -12.59 20.13
CA ASN A 752 4.73 -11.79 18.90
C ASN A 752 3.43 -11.23 18.28
N TRP A 753 2.31 -11.23 19.02
CA TRP A 753 1.00 -10.86 18.48
C TRP A 753 0.92 -9.37 18.06
N LEU A 754 1.53 -8.45 18.83
CA LEU A 754 1.56 -7.02 18.46
C LEU A 754 2.34 -6.78 17.17
N SER A 755 3.48 -7.45 17.01
CA SER A 755 4.26 -7.44 15.76
C SER A 755 3.45 -8.01 14.59
N ARG A 756 2.62 -9.05 14.81
CA ARG A 756 1.77 -9.61 13.77
C ARG A 756 0.67 -8.66 13.34
N ILE A 757 0.03 -7.96 14.27
CA ILE A 757 -0.93 -6.90 13.93
C ILE A 757 -0.26 -5.83 13.07
N ARG A 758 0.94 -5.39 13.45
CA ARG A 758 1.71 -4.43 12.69
C ARG A 758 2.11 -4.93 11.30
N SER A 759 2.43 -6.22 11.17
CA SER A 759 2.89 -6.83 9.92
C SER A 759 1.77 -7.04 8.88
N ARG A 760 0.54 -6.75 9.24
CA ARG A 760 -0.65 -6.87 8.39
C ARG A 760 -0.81 -5.74 7.36
N LEU A 761 0.26 -5.07 7.03
CA LEU A 761 0.26 -4.03 5.99
C LEU A 761 -0.15 -4.61 4.64
N PRO A 762 -0.95 -3.89 3.83
CA PRO A 762 -1.19 -4.28 2.46
C PRO A 762 0.15 -4.40 1.76
N MET A 763 0.48 -5.61 1.35
CA MET A 763 1.74 -5.87 0.65
C MET A 763 1.78 -5.03 -0.62
N THR A 764 2.84 -4.23 -0.78
CA THR A 764 3.22 -3.79 -2.11
C THR A 764 3.40 -5.04 -2.96
N ARG A 765 2.58 -5.20 -3.99
CA ARG A 765 2.57 -6.39 -4.86
C ARG A 765 3.36 -6.08 -6.13
N PRO A 766 4.70 -6.23 -6.11
CA PRO A 766 5.52 -5.89 -7.26
C PRO A 766 5.24 -6.86 -8.42
N LEU A 767 5.34 -6.37 -9.64
CA LEU A 767 5.37 -7.19 -10.85
C LEU A 767 6.70 -7.92 -10.93
N THR A 768 6.83 -9.02 -10.19
CA THR A 768 8.10 -9.73 -9.97
C THR A 768 8.75 -10.18 -11.28
N ARG A 769 7.99 -10.82 -12.18
CA ARG A 769 8.51 -11.26 -13.49
C ARG A 769 8.85 -10.09 -14.42
N TYR A 770 8.04 -9.04 -14.41
CA TYR A 770 8.33 -7.84 -15.17
C TYR A 770 9.64 -7.19 -14.72
N ASN A 771 9.84 -7.07 -13.41
CA ASN A 771 11.08 -6.53 -12.84
C ASN A 771 12.29 -7.44 -13.14
N GLU A 772 12.12 -8.77 -13.18
CA GLU A 772 13.16 -9.70 -13.60
C GLU A 772 13.54 -9.54 -15.08
N MET A 773 12.55 -9.42 -15.95
CA MET A 773 12.78 -9.18 -17.37
C MET A 773 13.52 -7.86 -17.60
N LYS A 774 13.12 -6.82 -16.87
CA LYS A 774 13.77 -5.51 -16.89
C LYS A 774 15.21 -5.58 -16.39
N ALA A 775 15.44 -6.24 -15.25
CA ALA A 775 16.78 -6.42 -14.70
C ALA A 775 17.69 -7.25 -15.62
N LYS A 776 17.17 -8.27 -16.30
CA LYS A 776 17.92 -9.03 -17.31
C LYS A 776 18.33 -8.17 -18.50
N ALA A 777 17.41 -7.32 -19.00
CA ALA A 777 17.74 -6.38 -20.07
C ALA A 777 18.81 -5.36 -19.62
N GLU A 778 18.71 -4.81 -18.41
CA GLU A 778 19.73 -3.92 -17.84
C GLU A 778 21.09 -4.61 -17.68
N LEU A 779 21.13 -5.86 -17.22
CA LEU A 779 22.38 -6.62 -17.05
C LEU A 779 23.09 -6.88 -18.37
N ALA A 780 22.38 -7.14 -19.45
CA ALA A 780 22.96 -7.40 -20.77
C ALA A 780 23.78 -6.21 -21.30
N TYR A 781 23.40 -4.98 -20.98
CA TYR A 781 24.09 -3.76 -21.41
C TYR A 781 25.09 -3.21 -20.39
N LYS A 782 24.99 -3.62 -19.12
CA LYS A 782 25.75 -3.04 -18.01
C LYS A 782 27.26 -3.19 -18.14
N GLU A 783 27.74 -4.34 -18.56
CA GLU A 783 29.18 -4.56 -18.75
C GLU A 783 29.76 -3.68 -19.87
N ARG A 784 29.01 -3.52 -20.96
CA ARG A 784 29.44 -2.67 -22.08
C ARG A 784 29.46 -1.18 -21.73
N ILE A 785 28.41 -0.73 -21.00
CA ILE A 785 28.33 0.64 -20.46
C ILE A 785 29.53 0.89 -19.53
N ARG A 786 29.83 -0.03 -18.62
CA ARG A 786 30.94 0.06 -17.67
C ARG A 786 32.29 0.16 -18.38
N HIS A 787 32.52 -0.67 -19.41
CA HIS A 787 33.76 -0.64 -20.19
C HIS A 787 33.93 0.71 -20.90
N LEU A 788 32.87 1.24 -21.51
CA LEU A 788 32.89 2.54 -22.19
C LEU A 788 33.08 3.70 -21.21
N GLU A 789 32.43 3.68 -20.05
CA GLU A 789 32.64 4.69 -19.00
C GLU A 789 34.06 4.66 -18.43
N SER A 790 34.64 3.48 -18.23
CA SER A 790 36.04 3.36 -17.78
C SER A 790 37.02 3.93 -18.81
N SER A 791 36.84 3.60 -20.08
CA SER A 791 37.63 4.12 -21.21
C SER A 791 37.49 5.63 -21.34
N LEU A 792 36.27 6.15 -21.19
CA LEU A 792 35.99 7.59 -21.19
C LEU A 792 36.72 8.31 -20.05
N ARG A 793 36.64 7.78 -18.82
CA ARG A 793 37.32 8.37 -17.65
C ARG A 793 38.83 8.34 -17.81
N GLU A 794 39.39 7.24 -18.30
CA GLU A 794 40.86 7.14 -18.52
C GLU A 794 41.34 8.14 -19.56
N SER A 795 40.62 8.24 -20.70
CA SER A 795 40.98 9.19 -21.76
C SER A 795 40.83 10.64 -21.30
N THR A 796 39.75 10.97 -20.58
CA THR A 796 39.56 12.33 -20.02
C THR A 796 40.66 12.69 -19.01
N ARG A 797 41.03 11.75 -18.14
CA ARG A 797 42.10 11.95 -17.15
C ARG A 797 43.44 12.20 -17.83
N LYS A 798 43.74 11.46 -18.90
CA LYS A 798 45.01 11.66 -19.66
C LYS A 798 45.05 13.05 -20.31
N VAL A 799 43.97 13.50 -20.92
CA VAL A 799 43.84 14.87 -21.49
C VAL A 799 43.98 15.92 -20.40
N GLU A 800 43.34 15.78 -19.25
CA GLU A 800 43.47 16.73 -18.14
C GLU A 800 44.90 16.78 -17.60
N LEU A 801 45.61 15.64 -17.45
CA LEU A 801 46.98 15.61 -17.01
C LEU A 801 47.92 16.34 -17.99
N ILE A 802 47.77 16.13 -19.30
CA ILE A 802 48.52 16.79 -20.32
C ILE A 802 48.24 18.30 -20.29
N ARG A 803 46.99 18.72 -20.17
CA ARG A 803 46.61 20.15 -20.08
C ARG A 803 47.17 20.79 -18.80
N LYS A 804 47.07 20.19 -17.65
CA LYS A 804 47.66 20.69 -16.38
C LYS A 804 49.17 20.82 -16.44
N ALA A 805 49.84 19.83 -17.03
CA ALA A 805 51.28 19.89 -17.24
C ALA A 805 51.70 21.06 -18.19
N ALA A 806 50.87 21.34 -19.21
CA ALA A 806 51.06 22.45 -20.12
C ALA A 806 50.83 23.83 -19.45
N GLU A 807 49.83 23.94 -18.56
CA GLU A 807 49.55 25.14 -17.78
C GLU A 807 50.72 25.47 -16.82
N LEU A 808 51.30 24.46 -16.15
CA LEU A 808 52.44 24.61 -15.28
C LEU A 808 53.74 24.97 -16.04
N ALA A 809 53.83 24.61 -17.35
CA ALA A 809 55.00 24.90 -18.20
C ALA A 809 54.91 26.24 -18.95
N GLY A 810 53.94 27.08 -18.62
CA GLY A 810 53.81 28.45 -19.18
C GLY A 810 52.74 28.62 -20.30
N GLY A 811 51.75 27.75 -20.34
CA GLY A 811 50.54 27.88 -21.15
C GLY A 811 50.42 26.88 -22.31
N VAL A 812 49.20 26.69 -22.76
CA VAL A 812 48.77 25.71 -23.80
C VAL A 812 49.46 25.91 -25.16
N GLN A 813 50.03 27.11 -25.42
CA GLN A 813 50.76 27.42 -26.64
C GLN A 813 52.12 26.74 -26.76
N ARG A 814 52.69 26.19 -25.66
CA ARG A 814 53.97 25.49 -25.63
C ARG A 814 53.87 23.94 -25.71
N LEU A 815 52.70 23.41 -26.01
CA LEU A 815 52.51 21.98 -26.24
C LEU A 815 53.35 21.49 -27.41
N SER A 816 54.13 20.45 -27.20
CA SER A 816 54.88 19.80 -28.29
C SER A 816 53.94 19.19 -29.33
N SER A 817 54.42 18.98 -30.54
CA SER A 817 53.64 18.37 -31.63
C SER A 817 53.09 16.97 -31.22
N SER A 818 53.88 16.20 -30.50
CA SER A 818 53.47 14.89 -29.93
C SER A 818 52.32 15.02 -28.90
N GLN A 819 52.41 15.99 -27.99
CA GLN A 819 51.36 16.23 -26.98
C GLN A 819 50.05 16.70 -27.60
N ARG A 820 50.09 17.52 -28.66
CA ARG A 820 48.88 17.90 -29.40
C ARG A 820 48.27 16.71 -30.10
N GLN A 821 49.06 15.82 -30.66
CA GLN A 821 48.63 14.61 -31.32
C GLN A 821 47.99 13.60 -30.33
N ASP A 822 48.56 13.48 -29.12
CA ASP A 822 48.01 12.65 -28.03
C ASP A 822 46.65 13.19 -27.52
N ILE A 823 46.55 14.53 -27.35
CA ILE A 823 45.28 15.17 -27.00
C ILE A 823 44.21 14.85 -28.08
N ALA A 824 44.54 15.07 -29.34
CA ALA A 824 43.60 14.82 -30.44
C ALA A 824 43.16 13.36 -30.53
N ARG A 825 44.10 12.44 -30.27
CA ARG A 825 43.80 11.00 -30.24
C ARG A 825 42.90 10.58 -29.06
N HIS A 826 43.09 11.16 -27.89
CA HIS A 826 42.25 10.94 -26.74
C HIS A 826 40.90 11.64 -26.86
N ASP A 827 40.82 12.83 -27.44
CA ASP A 827 39.56 13.53 -27.74
C ASP A 827 38.71 12.73 -28.73
N GLN A 828 39.33 12.13 -29.77
CA GLN A 828 38.62 11.20 -30.67
C GLN A 828 38.07 10.00 -29.95
N LYS A 829 38.85 9.38 -29.05
CA LYS A 829 38.37 8.24 -28.23
C LYS A 829 37.23 8.64 -27.30
N ILE A 830 37.28 9.82 -26.70
CA ILE A 830 36.22 10.38 -25.87
C ILE A 830 34.93 10.55 -26.67
N GLU A 831 35.01 11.10 -27.86
CA GLU A 831 33.84 11.28 -28.74
C GLU A 831 33.26 9.96 -29.23
N GLN A 832 34.11 8.99 -29.58
CA GLN A 832 33.66 7.64 -29.95
C GLN A 832 32.97 6.96 -28.75
N ALA A 833 33.56 6.96 -27.58
CA ALA A 833 32.98 6.37 -26.38
C ALA A 833 31.64 7.04 -26.00
N LYS A 834 31.52 8.35 -26.13
CA LYS A 834 30.28 9.08 -25.90
C LYS A 834 29.19 8.73 -26.92
N ARG A 835 29.56 8.51 -28.19
CA ARG A 835 28.60 8.09 -29.23
C ARG A 835 28.11 6.68 -28.98
N GLU A 836 29.01 5.73 -28.69
CA GLU A 836 28.66 4.35 -28.35
C GLU A 836 27.81 4.29 -27.08
N LEU A 837 28.13 5.05 -26.04
CA LEU A 837 27.36 5.12 -24.82
C LEU A 837 25.92 5.60 -25.06
N ARG A 838 25.77 6.66 -25.87
CA ARG A 838 24.44 7.16 -26.28
C ARG A 838 23.67 6.12 -27.08
N GLU A 839 24.31 5.38 -27.96
CA GLU A 839 23.67 4.32 -28.74
C GLU A 839 23.23 3.14 -27.87
N ILE A 840 24.09 2.69 -26.95
CA ILE A 840 23.76 1.60 -26.01
C ILE A 840 22.64 2.01 -25.06
N THR A 841 22.69 3.22 -24.51
CA THR A 841 21.62 3.76 -23.67
C THR A 841 20.29 3.84 -24.43
N ARG A 842 20.33 4.25 -25.70
CA ARG A 842 19.16 4.29 -26.57
C ARG A 842 18.63 2.86 -26.85
N LYS A 843 19.50 1.87 -27.08
CA LYS A 843 19.11 0.46 -27.26
C LYS A 843 18.51 -0.11 -25.99
N LEU A 844 19.09 0.14 -24.82
CA LEU A 844 18.54 -0.27 -23.54
C LEU A 844 17.13 0.29 -23.32
N HIS A 845 16.94 1.60 -23.54
CA HIS A 845 15.62 2.22 -23.45
C HIS A 845 14.63 1.66 -24.47
N ALA A 846 15.08 1.35 -25.67
CA ALA A 846 14.26 0.75 -26.72
C ALA A 846 13.83 -0.69 -26.36
N ASP A 847 14.70 -1.50 -25.80
CA ASP A 847 14.36 -2.88 -25.39
C ASP A 847 13.44 -2.90 -24.17
N MET A 848 13.62 -1.98 -23.22
CA MET A 848 12.68 -1.79 -22.13
C MET A 848 11.30 -1.32 -22.62
N ALA A 849 11.28 -0.37 -23.57
CA ALA A 849 10.04 0.11 -24.18
C ALA A 849 9.34 -0.99 -25.01
N LYS A 850 10.08 -1.92 -25.64
CA LYS A 850 9.49 -3.07 -26.35
C LYS A 850 8.71 -3.99 -25.43
N ILE A 851 9.20 -4.28 -24.21
CA ILE A 851 8.49 -5.10 -23.23
C ILE A 851 7.16 -4.45 -22.85
N ASP A 852 7.20 -3.15 -22.52
CA ASP A 852 5.99 -2.39 -22.21
C ASP A 852 5.02 -2.35 -23.40
N THR A 853 5.55 -2.12 -24.60
CA THR A 853 4.75 -2.06 -25.82
C THR A 853 4.13 -3.42 -26.14
N LEU A 854 4.87 -4.53 -25.98
CA LEU A 854 4.36 -5.88 -26.21
C LEU A 854 3.20 -6.21 -25.26
N LEU A 855 3.35 -5.90 -23.97
CA LEU A 855 2.29 -6.11 -22.96
C LEU A 855 1.05 -5.27 -23.26
N ARG A 856 1.24 -4.03 -23.69
CA ARG A 856 0.14 -3.15 -24.12
C ARG A 856 -0.54 -3.69 -25.38
N LEU A 857 0.23 -4.08 -26.39
CA LEU A 857 -0.30 -4.62 -27.66
C LEU A 857 -1.10 -5.92 -27.46
N ILE A 858 -0.63 -6.83 -26.60
CA ILE A 858 -1.35 -8.07 -26.29
C ILE A 858 -2.73 -7.75 -25.69
N ASN A 859 -2.79 -6.86 -24.72
CA ASN A 859 -4.05 -6.51 -24.05
C ASN A 859 -4.94 -5.57 -24.88
N LEU A 860 -4.36 -4.71 -25.72
CA LEU A 860 -5.09 -3.71 -26.51
C LEU A 860 -5.61 -4.29 -27.84
N LEU A 861 -4.85 -5.16 -28.52
CA LEU A 861 -5.18 -5.62 -29.86
C LEU A 861 -5.62 -7.09 -29.95
N PHE A 862 -5.11 -7.97 -29.07
CA PHE A 862 -5.38 -9.40 -29.21
C PHE A 862 -6.87 -9.72 -28.98
N VAL A 863 -7.47 -9.22 -27.90
CA VAL A 863 -8.87 -9.53 -27.57
C VAL A 863 -9.85 -8.84 -28.50
N PRO A 864 -9.75 -7.51 -28.75
CA PRO A 864 -10.60 -6.85 -29.75
C PRO A 864 -10.42 -7.44 -31.15
N GLY A 865 -9.19 -7.78 -31.56
CA GLY A 865 -8.90 -8.44 -32.83
C GLY A 865 -9.57 -9.81 -32.96
N ALA A 866 -9.53 -10.63 -31.90
CA ALA A 866 -10.22 -11.92 -31.86
C ALA A 866 -11.75 -11.73 -31.99
N VAL A 867 -12.33 -10.75 -31.28
CA VAL A 867 -13.75 -10.41 -31.36
C VAL A 867 -14.11 -9.95 -32.78
N LEU A 868 -13.29 -9.12 -33.40
CA LEU A 868 -13.48 -8.68 -34.78
C LEU A 868 -13.49 -9.87 -35.78
N LEU A 869 -12.52 -10.78 -35.64
CA LEU A 869 -12.46 -11.98 -36.46
C LEU A 869 -13.69 -12.88 -36.28
N LEU A 870 -14.17 -13.06 -35.05
CA LEU A 870 -15.40 -13.79 -34.77
C LEU A 870 -16.63 -13.10 -35.38
N ALA A 871 -16.72 -11.78 -35.30
CA ALA A 871 -17.79 -10.98 -35.89
C ALA A 871 -17.82 -11.12 -37.43
N LEU A 872 -16.66 -11.02 -38.07
CA LEU A 872 -16.53 -11.21 -39.52
C LEU A 872 -16.85 -12.64 -39.95
N GLY A 873 -16.35 -13.64 -39.21
CA GLY A 873 -16.66 -15.05 -39.46
C GLY A 873 -18.15 -15.35 -39.34
N TRP A 874 -18.80 -14.85 -38.30
CA TRP A 874 -20.26 -14.98 -38.12
C TRP A 874 -21.03 -14.31 -39.24
N SER A 875 -20.62 -13.09 -39.62
CA SER A 875 -21.24 -12.35 -40.72
C SER A 875 -21.12 -13.12 -42.06
N PHE A 876 -19.95 -13.72 -42.32
CA PHE A 876 -19.70 -14.52 -43.51
C PHE A 876 -20.59 -15.81 -43.54
N ILE A 877 -20.66 -16.54 -42.45
CA ILE A 877 -21.53 -17.72 -42.30
C ILE A 877 -22.96 -17.38 -42.56
N ARG A 878 -23.44 -16.25 -42.05
CA ARG A 878 -24.82 -15.77 -42.25
C ARG A 878 -25.06 -15.38 -43.69
N PHE A 879 -24.12 -14.69 -44.32
CA PHE A 879 -24.21 -14.32 -45.74
C PHE A 879 -24.26 -15.57 -46.65
N SER A 880 -23.43 -16.55 -46.37
CA SER A 880 -23.38 -17.84 -47.13
C SER A 880 -24.66 -18.66 -46.95
N LYS A 881 -25.27 -18.70 -45.71
CA LYS A 881 -26.58 -19.35 -45.47
C LYS A 881 -27.75 -18.62 -46.14
N LYS A 882 -27.68 -17.28 -46.25
CA LYS A 882 -28.71 -16.50 -46.95
C LYS A 882 -28.61 -16.69 -48.47
N ARG A 883 -27.39 -16.88 -49.00
CA ARG A 883 -27.15 -17.16 -50.44
C ARG A 883 -27.57 -18.58 -50.83
N ARG A 884 -27.53 -19.56 -49.90
CA ARG A 884 -28.00 -20.95 -50.13
C ARG A 884 -29.51 -21.11 -49.99
N ARG A 885 -30.21 -20.10 -49.42
CA ARG A 885 -31.70 -20.09 -49.27
C ARG A 885 -32.43 -19.28 -50.35
N LYS A 886 -31.68 -18.52 -51.17
CA LYS A 886 -32.12 -17.95 -52.45
C LYS A 886 -31.69 -18.90 -53.57
#